data_c372de2bed8d6f1ba1c24d7cccba1954
#
_entry.id   c372de2bed8d6f1ba1c24d7cccba1954
#
_cell.length_a   1.000
_cell.length_b   1.000
_cell.length_c   1.000
_cell.angle_alpha   90.00
_cell.angle_beta   90.00
_cell.angle_gamma   90.00
#
_symmetry.space_group_name_H-M   'P 1'
#
loop_
_entity.id
_entity.type
_entity.pdbx_description
1 polymer ?
#
loop_
_entity_poly.entity_id
_entity_poly.type
_entity_poly.pdbx_seq_one_letter_code
_entity_poly.pdbx_strand_id
1 'polypeptide(L)'
;LSSSDNEQRTAAEAQLNEQWVATQPDLLLLSLSQFVANNSDPQLRSYCSILLRRLAYRQISIEGREENLWSIVNENTHHGVKELLLSALANETDQSVRHKVSDTIAEIARFDLTKGDTWDALLKALFDCTQSPHAAYRESAFRIFATIPDLIANQHADALQQVFLSSLTDADHQAVRLEALKAACAYIIQADEKTRMAFINLMPHMLEPLTPLIAAHEDQDLVDSLVVLIELADTAPKLFRNVLPNVLTGMVSIAKDKSFEDRSRQTVLELLLSLSEAAPAMIRKLPNFSQEVIPVAMEMVTDIDDDEEWYTTDDIDEDDNEENYVMGEGTLDRVARCLGGKAVVPIAFQYIPQMLQSGEWQQRRAALMTISSIGEGCIKVMQPELSNIISMILPSFKDAHPRVRYAACNAIGQMSTDFAPYLQENFHQAVVSALLPLMEDPQPRVQAHAAAAMVNFCEEAEKETLEPYLDAIFERLLVLLRTSKRYVQEQAITTIATVADSAEERFMKYHNVIMPLLIDVLNQATDKEYRLLRARAVECASLIGLAIGKEAFASYTTEFIRLLAEIQQTVTDDDDSITTYLLAAWARMCKMMGQDFLPYLPNIMPPLLASAKLTPEFTFVDPDDEDIESQFPADDGWEFVGINGQQIGIKTSVLEEKSTAVEMLVSYARDLGAGFLPYVPEVLEIALPLLKFYFHEGVRHAAAALLPLLLTDAKEANIGPNEIGIMWNSIFEKLIKVMKIEDDLTFLAQVYSTFADCIKVLGSNCLLPTQIEEYIKATDEQLHKSFDRLKTREEEKQNGEYDPEEDEELAEEEASEEDVLEEVKGSFIVIYQTLGPAFMPYFEQLSPVLNQFLTIPNSSGHEWAVSVSQDMSQLTGGN
;
A
#
# COMPACT_ATOMS: atom_id res chain seq x y z
N LEU A 1 13.33 11.35 -36.36
CA LEU A 1 12.75 11.02 -35.07
C LEU A 1 12.08 12.23 -34.41
N SER A 2 12.64 13.41 -34.42
CA SER A 2 12.07 14.66 -33.85
C SER A 2 11.01 15.34 -34.73
N SER A 3 10.52 14.71 -35.79
CA SER A 3 9.50 15.29 -36.68
C SER A 3 8.12 15.29 -36.00
N SER A 4 7.35 16.37 -36.18
CA SER A 4 5.94 16.43 -35.79
C SER A 4 5.03 15.55 -36.66
N ASP A 5 5.54 15.03 -37.78
CA ASP A 5 4.83 14.14 -38.72
C ASP A 5 4.96 12.68 -38.25
N ASN A 6 3.83 12.06 -37.95
CA ASN A 6 3.75 10.68 -37.44
C ASN A 6 4.30 9.63 -38.42
N GLU A 7 4.05 9.78 -39.72
CA GLU A 7 4.54 8.81 -40.71
C GLU A 7 6.07 8.88 -40.81
N GLN A 8 6.63 10.11 -40.75
CA GLN A 8 8.08 10.30 -40.77
C GLN A 8 8.73 9.75 -39.49
N ARG A 9 8.12 9.93 -38.31
CA ARG A 9 8.64 9.35 -37.06
C ARG A 9 8.65 7.83 -37.10
N THR A 10 7.51 7.22 -37.45
CA THR A 10 7.41 5.75 -37.54
C THR A 10 8.41 5.16 -38.54
N ALA A 11 8.60 5.81 -39.69
CA ALA A 11 9.58 5.37 -40.69
C ALA A 11 11.03 5.49 -40.16
N ALA A 12 11.35 6.57 -39.43
CA ALA A 12 12.65 6.79 -38.83
C ALA A 12 12.93 5.79 -37.68
N GLU A 13 11.91 5.47 -36.89
CA GLU A 13 11.98 4.45 -35.81
C GLU A 13 12.22 3.06 -36.39
N ALA A 14 11.49 2.69 -37.44
CA ALA A 14 11.71 1.42 -38.12
C ALA A 14 13.16 1.34 -38.67
N GLN A 15 13.65 2.41 -39.29
CA GLN A 15 15.01 2.47 -39.80
C GLN A 15 16.05 2.40 -38.68
N LEU A 16 15.83 3.07 -37.54
CA LEU A 16 16.69 3.02 -36.37
C LEU A 16 16.79 1.56 -35.85
N ASN A 17 15.65 0.92 -35.71
CA ASN A 17 15.57 -0.43 -35.14
C ASN A 17 16.21 -1.49 -36.07
N GLU A 18 15.84 -1.49 -37.35
CA GLU A 18 16.25 -2.52 -38.31
C GLU A 18 17.70 -2.36 -38.79
N GLN A 19 18.14 -1.11 -39.01
CA GLN A 19 19.44 -0.85 -39.62
C GLN A 19 20.55 -0.54 -38.62
N TRP A 20 20.20 0.08 -37.48
CA TRP A 20 21.21 0.54 -36.53
C TRP A 20 21.26 -0.34 -35.26
N VAL A 21 20.16 -0.47 -34.56
CA VAL A 21 20.09 -1.27 -33.34
C VAL A 21 20.41 -2.74 -33.63
N ALA A 22 19.78 -3.32 -34.65
CA ALA A 22 19.95 -4.74 -34.95
C ALA A 22 21.28 -5.08 -35.63
N THR A 23 21.89 -4.16 -36.35
CA THR A 23 23.06 -4.51 -37.20
C THR A 23 24.35 -3.77 -36.90
N GLN A 24 24.29 -2.56 -36.29
CA GLN A 24 25.47 -1.72 -36.05
C GLN A 24 25.39 -1.01 -34.68
N PRO A 25 25.16 -1.70 -33.57
CA PRO A 25 24.99 -1.10 -32.26
C PRO A 25 26.23 -0.29 -31.82
N ASP A 26 27.44 -0.78 -32.08
CA ASP A 26 28.69 -0.07 -31.77
C ASP A 26 28.78 1.28 -32.45
N LEU A 27 28.48 1.32 -33.73
CA LEU A 27 28.53 2.57 -34.50
C LEU A 27 27.43 3.54 -34.10
N LEU A 28 26.25 3.01 -33.76
CA LEU A 28 25.10 3.80 -33.27
C LEU A 28 25.47 4.54 -32.00
N LEU A 29 25.90 3.81 -30.95
CA LEU A 29 26.20 4.44 -29.64
C LEU A 29 27.37 5.42 -29.74
N LEU A 30 28.43 5.11 -30.49
CA LEU A 30 29.55 6.03 -30.72
C LEU A 30 29.09 7.28 -31.48
N SER A 31 28.25 7.13 -32.51
CA SER A 31 27.75 8.28 -33.28
C SER A 31 26.89 9.19 -32.45
N LEU A 32 25.96 8.65 -31.65
CA LEU A 32 25.14 9.44 -30.73
C LEU A 32 26.03 10.21 -29.75
N SER A 33 27.01 9.55 -29.15
CA SER A 33 27.95 10.19 -28.22
C SER A 33 28.81 11.29 -28.91
N GLN A 34 29.17 11.10 -30.17
CA GLN A 34 29.85 12.14 -30.95
C GLN A 34 28.95 13.36 -31.23
N PHE A 35 27.65 13.11 -31.50
CA PHE A 35 26.67 14.20 -31.65
C PHE A 35 26.47 14.94 -30.34
N VAL A 36 26.37 14.24 -29.21
CA VAL A 36 26.30 14.85 -27.87
C VAL A 36 27.50 15.76 -27.62
N ALA A 37 28.71 15.29 -27.91
CA ALA A 37 29.94 16.04 -27.59
C ALA A 37 30.26 17.17 -28.58
N ASN A 38 29.87 17.08 -29.85
CA ASN A 38 30.43 17.92 -30.89
C ASN A 38 29.39 18.65 -31.79
N ASN A 39 28.08 18.35 -31.68
CA ASN A 39 27.11 19.04 -32.51
C ASN A 39 26.94 20.50 -32.10
N SER A 40 26.72 21.39 -33.06
CA SER A 40 26.54 22.83 -32.78
C SER A 40 25.14 23.17 -32.28
N ASP A 41 24.12 22.33 -32.57
CA ASP A 41 22.74 22.55 -32.17
C ASP A 41 22.47 21.95 -30.77
N PRO A 42 22.10 22.77 -29.76
CA PRO A 42 21.78 22.27 -28.41
C PRO A 42 20.63 21.30 -28.36
N GLN A 43 19.57 21.51 -29.16
CA GLN A 43 18.41 20.63 -29.20
C GLN A 43 18.80 19.24 -29.69
N LEU A 44 19.63 19.15 -30.70
CA LEU A 44 20.14 17.85 -31.18
C LEU A 44 21.08 17.20 -30.16
N ARG A 45 21.91 17.95 -29.43
CA ARG A 45 22.74 17.38 -28.35
C ARG A 45 21.89 16.80 -27.23
N SER A 46 20.87 17.56 -26.80
CA SER A 46 19.92 17.11 -25.78
C SER A 46 19.20 15.85 -26.22
N TYR A 47 18.62 15.87 -27.42
CA TYR A 47 17.89 14.73 -27.97
C TYR A 47 18.80 13.47 -28.13
N CYS A 48 20.03 13.64 -28.62
CA CYS A 48 20.98 12.53 -28.75
C CYS A 48 21.39 11.96 -27.40
N SER A 49 21.49 12.78 -26.36
CA SER A 49 21.77 12.32 -24.99
C SER A 49 20.64 11.45 -24.45
N ILE A 50 19.40 11.91 -24.57
CA ILE A 50 18.21 11.11 -24.16
C ILE A 50 18.14 9.80 -24.96
N LEU A 51 18.32 9.88 -26.28
CA LEU A 51 18.26 8.70 -27.14
C LEU A 51 19.38 7.70 -26.81
N LEU A 52 20.60 8.18 -26.51
CA LEU A 52 21.71 7.34 -26.08
C LEU A 52 21.38 6.59 -24.79
N ARG A 53 20.84 7.28 -23.79
CA ARG A 53 20.40 6.72 -22.51
C ARG A 53 19.34 5.61 -22.74
N ARG A 54 18.26 5.94 -23.47
CA ARG A 54 17.16 4.99 -23.75
C ARG A 54 17.63 3.76 -24.55
N LEU A 55 18.47 3.93 -25.56
CA LEU A 55 18.93 2.83 -26.40
C LEU A 55 19.95 1.95 -25.73
N ALA A 56 20.85 2.51 -24.91
CA ALA A 56 21.89 1.72 -24.22
C ALA A 56 21.28 0.56 -23.40
N TYR A 57 20.13 0.78 -22.74
CA TYR A 57 19.49 -0.18 -21.84
C TYR A 57 18.28 -0.89 -22.46
N ARG A 58 17.97 -0.58 -23.71
CA ARG A 58 16.85 -1.22 -24.39
C ARG A 58 17.11 -2.72 -24.51
N GLN A 59 16.15 -3.52 -24.07
CA GLN A 59 16.18 -4.96 -24.21
C GLN A 59 16.01 -5.36 -25.67
N ILE A 60 16.89 -6.22 -26.15
CA ILE A 60 16.84 -6.79 -27.49
C ILE A 60 16.98 -8.31 -27.39
N SER A 61 16.22 -9.04 -28.18
CA SER A 61 16.27 -10.50 -28.21
C SER A 61 17.37 -10.95 -29.16
N ILE A 62 18.43 -11.58 -28.63
CA ILE A 62 19.50 -12.18 -29.40
C ILE A 62 19.54 -13.68 -29.10
N GLU A 63 19.36 -14.52 -30.11
CA GLU A 63 19.38 -15.98 -29.96
C GLU A 63 18.46 -16.54 -28.88
N GLY A 64 17.33 -15.83 -28.60
CA GLY A 64 16.36 -16.23 -27.59
C GLY A 64 16.76 -15.83 -26.15
N ARG A 65 17.73 -14.94 -25.98
CA ARG A 65 18.05 -14.25 -24.71
C ARG A 65 17.78 -12.77 -24.83
N GLU A 66 17.25 -12.19 -23.79
CA GLU A 66 17.08 -10.76 -23.69
C GLU A 66 18.34 -10.14 -23.09
N GLU A 67 19.00 -9.28 -23.85
CA GLU A 67 20.18 -8.53 -23.43
C GLU A 67 20.01 -7.05 -23.82
N ASN A 68 20.57 -6.12 -23.03
CA ASN A 68 20.53 -4.72 -23.42
C ASN A 68 21.66 -4.36 -24.39
N LEU A 69 21.46 -3.27 -25.12
CA LEU A 69 22.39 -2.85 -26.17
C LEU A 69 23.79 -2.55 -25.64
N TRP A 70 23.88 -1.97 -24.42
CA TRP A 70 25.14 -1.68 -23.76
C TRP A 70 25.97 -2.95 -23.46
N SER A 71 25.31 -4.05 -23.09
CA SER A 71 26.00 -5.29 -22.77
C SER A 71 26.63 -6.00 -23.99
N ILE A 72 26.11 -5.74 -25.18
CA ILE A 72 26.55 -6.46 -26.41
C ILE A 72 27.62 -5.72 -27.20
N VAL A 73 27.80 -4.40 -26.97
CA VAL A 73 28.83 -3.62 -27.66
C VAL A 73 30.22 -3.94 -27.10
N ASN A 74 31.25 -3.73 -27.93
CA ASN A 74 32.62 -4.07 -27.57
C ASN A 74 33.25 -3.04 -26.59
N GLU A 75 34.34 -3.46 -25.91
CA GLU A 75 35.06 -2.62 -24.94
C GLU A 75 35.59 -1.29 -25.51
N ASN A 76 35.96 -1.25 -26.79
CA ASN A 76 36.40 0.00 -27.42
C ASN A 76 35.26 0.99 -27.57
N THR A 77 34.05 0.49 -27.80
CA THR A 77 32.83 1.31 -27.85
C THR A 77 32.50 1.85 -26.48
N HIS A 78 32.51 1.01 -25.42
CA HIS A 78 32.35 1.47 -24.06
C HIS A 78 33.34 2.60 -23.71
N HIS A 79 34.61 2.38 -23.99
CA HIS A 79 35.66 3.38 -23.73
C HIS A 79 35.42 4.66 -24.53
N GLY A 80 35.11 4.55 -25.82
CA GLY A 80 34.87 5.72 -26.68
C GLY A 80 33.65 6.54 -26.26
N VAL A 81 32.52 5.86 -25.91
CA VAL A 81 31.32 6.54 -25.40
C VAL A 81 31.62 7.25 -24.07
N LYS A 82 32.31 6.57 -23.14
CA LYS A 82 32.68 7.14 -21.83
C LYS A 82 33.59 8.37 -21.97
N GLU A 83 34.60 8.33 -22.86
CA GLU A 83 35.47 9.48 -23.11
C GLU A 83 34.73 10.68 -23.74
N LEU A 84 33.83 10.41 -24.70
CA LEU A 84 33.03 11.44 -25.34
C LEU A 84 32.05 12.10 -24.36
N LEU A 85 31.42 11.35 -23.49
CA LEU A 85 30.53 11.87 -22.44
C LEU A 85 31.29 12.71 -21.40
N LEU A 86 32.46 12.28 -20.93
CA LEU A 86 33.30 13.09 -20.06
C LEU A 86 33.77 14.39 -20.75
N SER A 87 34.08 14.34 -22.04
CA SER A 87 34.40 15.51 -22.83
C SER A 87 33.18 16.44 -22.97
N ALA A 88 32.00 15.90 -23.18
CA ALA A 88 30.77 16.66 -23.24
C ALA A 88 30.48 17.35 -21.89
N LEU A 89 30.55 16.61 -20.78
CA LEU A 89 30.42 17.20 -19.43
C LEU A 89 31.35 18.36 -19.16
N ALA A 90 32.61 18.24 -19.60
CA ALA A 90 33.65 19.24 -19.41
C ALA A 90 33.50 20.48 -20.31
N ASN A 91 32.78 20.40 -21.40
CA ASN A 91 32.72 21.48 -22.41
C ASN A 91 31.29 22.03 -22.65
N GLU A 92 30.25 21.38 -22.14
CA GLU A 92 28.87 21.83 -22.39
C GLU A 92 28.54 23.14 -21.65
N THR A 93 28.02 24.08 -22.39
CA THR A 93 27.67 25.42 -21.89
C THR A 93 26.15 25.61 -21.71
N ASP A 94 25.35 24.82 -22.42
CA ASP A 94 23.91 24.86 -22.28
C ASP A 94 23.49 24.03 -21.07
N GLN A 95 22.73 24.63 -20.17
CA GLN A 95 22.35 23.98 -18.90
C GLN A 95 21.46 22.76 -19.12
N SER A 96 20.45 22.86 -19.98
CA SER A 96 19.53 21.77 -20.26
C SER A 96 20.24 20.56 -20.86
N VAL A 97 21.15 20.80 -21.83
CA VAL A 97 21.99 19.74 -22.42
C VAL A 97 22.90 19.11 -21.37
N ARG A 98 23.52 19.94 -20.50
CA ARG A 98 24.42 19.48 -19.46
C ARG A 98 23.70 18.57 -18.45
N HIS A 99 22.45 18.88 -18.08
CA HIS A 99 21.65 18.02 -17.25
C HIS A 99 21.41 16.65 -17.93
N LYS A 100 21.00 16.63 -19.19
CA LYS A 100 20.77 15.36 -19.92
C LYS A 100 22.06 14.55 -20.12
N VAL A 101 23.19 15.21 -20.28
CA VAL A 101 24.51 14.54 -20.30
C VAL A 101 24.85 13.93 -18.93
N SER A 102 24.61 14.67 -17.85
CA SER A 102 24.82 14.18 -16.47
C SER A 102 23.97 12.96 -16.19
N ASP A 103 22.68 12.99 -16.55
CA ASP A 103 21.76 11.87 -16.38
C ASP A 103 22.20 10.64 -17.19
N THR A 104 22.68 10.85 -18.42
CA THR A 104 23.22 9.75 -19.27
C THR A 104 24.50 9.15 -18.68
N ILE A 105 25.40 9.97 -18.15
CA ILE A 105 26.61 9.51 -17.45
C ILE A 105 26.23 8.69 -16.22
N ALA A 106 25.27 9.20 -15.45
CA ALA A 106 24.77 8.56 -14.26
C ALA A 106 24.24 7.16 -14.57
N GLU A 107 23.41 7.03 -15.58
CA GLU A 107 22.82 5.74 -15.93
C GLU A 107 23.86 4.72 -16.39
N ILE A 108 24.86 5.14 -17.19
CA ILE A 108 25.97 4.25 -17.61
C ILE A 108 26.80 3.83 -16.40
N ALA A 109 27.10 4.73 -15.48
CA ALA A 109 27.87 4.43 -14.28
C ALA A 109 27.11 3.47 -13.34
N ARG A 110 25.80 3.64 -13.18
CA ARG A 110 24.94 2.74 -12.39
C ARG A 110 25.00 1.32 -12.92
N PHE A 111 24.90 1.16 -14.24
CA PHE A 111 24.95 -0.14 -14.86
C PHE A 111 26.32 -0.83 -14.68
N ASP A 112 27.41 -0.10 -14.84
CA ASP A 112 28.74 -0.65 -14.61
C ASP A 112 28.89 -1.14 -13.16
N LEU A 113 28.46 -0.33 -12.19
CA LEU A 113 28.49 -0.70 -10.76
C LEU A 113 27.69 -1.98 -10.45
N THR A 114 26.53 -2.17 -11.07
CA THR A 114 25.73 -3.39 -10.88
C THR A 114 26.43 -4.65 -11.39
N LYS A 115 27.37 -4.50 -12.35
CA LYS A 115 28.21 -5.60 -12.83
C LYS A 115 29.52 -5.74 -12.06
N GLY A 116 29.77 -4.88 -11.09
CA GLY A 116 31.00 -4.86 -10.29
C GLY A 116 32.17 -4.17 -11.00
N ASP A 117 31.91 -3.44 -12.08
CA ASP A 117 32.90 -2.64 -12.80
C ASP A 117 32.98 -1.22 -12.20
N THR A 118 34.15 -0.56 -12.31
CA THR A 118 34.35 0.82 -11.83
C THR A 118 34.67 1.75 -12.98
N TRP A 119 34.17 2.98 -12.86
CA TRP A 119 34.55 4.06 -13.78
C TRP A 119 35.42 5.10 -13.06
N ASP A 120 36.66 4.73 -12.74
CA ASP A 120 37.59 5.55 -11.95
C ASP A 120 37.85 6.93 -12.55
N ALA A 121 37.87 7.05 -13.87
CA ALA A 121 38.06 8.33 -14.57
C ALA A 121 36.88 9.30 -14.29
N LEU A 122 35.64 8.77 -14.19
CA LEU A 122 34.46 9.55 -13.82
C LEU A 122 34.58 10.05 -12.38
N LEU A 123 34.86 9.18 -11.43
CA LEU A 123 34.93 9.54 -10.01
C LEU A 123 35.98 10.67 -9.80
N LYS A 124 37.14 10.52 -10.40
CA LYS A 124 38.18 11.59 -10.36
C LYS A 124 37.70 12.88 -10.99
N ALA A 125 37.07 12.83 -12.17
CA ALA A 125 36.56 14.01 -12.85
C ALA A 125 35.50 14.74 -12.02
N LEU A 126 34.59 13.97 -11.35
CA LEU A 126 33.58 14.56 -10.50
C LEU A 126 34.15 15.27 -9.27
N PHE A 127 35.14 14.68 -8.58
CA PHE A 127 35.81 15.36 -7.47
C PHE A 127 36.57 16.60 -7.92
N ASP A 128 37.23 16.57 -9.08
CA ASP A 128 37.85 17.75 -9.68
C ASP A 128 36.78 18.82 -10.00
N CYS A 129 35.59 18.42 -10.47
CA CYS A 129 34.46 19.32 -10.74
C CYS A 129 33.92 19.97 -9.46
N THR A 130 33.83 19.27 -8.33
CA THR A 130 33.36 19.88 -7.06
C THR A 130 34.21 21.04 -6.59
N GLN A 131 35.47 21.10 -6.99
CA GLN A 131 36.43 22.18 -6.66
C GLN A 131 36.57 23.21 -7.76
N SER A 132 35.83 23.10 -8.85
CA SER A 132 35.91 24.01 -9.99
C SER A 132 35.46 25.44 -9.61
N PRO A 133 36.13 26.49 -10.13
CA PRO A 133 35.65 27.87 -10.01
C PRO A 133 34.30 28.08 -10.76
N HIS A 134 33.96 27.21 -11.71
CA HIS A 134 32.74 27.31 -12.49
C HIS A 134 31.59 26.55 -11.81
N ALA A 135 30.55 27.27 -11.45
CA ALA A 135 29.36 26.70 -10.77
C ALA A 135 28.72 25.53 -11.55
N ALA A 136 28.65 25.67 -12.87
CA ALA A 136 28.07 24.66 -13.73
C ALA A 136 28.71 23.24 -13.59
N TYR A 137 30.00 23.19 -13.36
CA TYR A 137 30.69 21.92 -13.14
C TYR A 137 30.46 21.37 -11.74
N ARG A 138 30.39 22.25 -10.72
CA ARG A 138 30.03 21.84 -9.36
C ARG A 138 28.62 21.27 -9.32
N GLU A 139 27.66 21.97 -9.94
CA GLU A 139 26.27 21.53 -10.08
C GLU A 139 26.18 20.13 -10.71
N SER A 140 26.82 19.92 -11.88
CA SER A 140 26.80 18.63 -12.56
C SER A 140 27.41 17.50 -11.75
N ALA A 141 28.48 17.76 -10.99
CA ALA A 141 29.07 16.74 -10.13
C ALA A 141 28.10 16.29 -9.03
N PHE A 142 27.42 17.22 -8.37
CA PHE A 142 26.45 16.89 -7.34
C PHE A 142 25.19 16.24 -7.92
N ARG A 143 24.73 16.65 -9.10
CA ARG A 143 23.61 15.98 -9.80
C ARG A 143 23.92 14.50 -10.06
N ILE A 144 25.14 14.18 -10.52
CA ILE A 144 25.54 12.78 -10.70
C ILE A 144 25.66 12.04 -9.37
N PHE A 145 26.20 12.68 -8.32
CA PHE A 145 26.26 12.05 -6.98
C PHE A 145 24.87 11.83 -6.38
N ALA A 146 23.93 12.73 -6.61
CA ALA A 146 22.55 12.56 -6.18
C ALA A 146 21.89 11.36 -6.87
N THR A 147 22.15 11.19 -8.17
CA THR A 147 21.58 10.09 -8.95
C THR A 147 22.25 8.75 -8.63
N ILE A 148 23.55 8.73 -8.31
CA ILE A 148 24.30 7.50 -7.98
C ILE A 148 25.20 7.74 -6.76
N PRO A 149 24.64 7.70 -5.56
CA PRO A 149 25.43 7.83 -4.33
C PRO A 149 26.43 6.69 -4.11
N ASP A 150 26.22 5.52 -4.71
CA ASP A 150 27.16 4.39 -4.69
C ASP A 150 28.57 4.74 -5.20
N LEU A 151 28.69 5.71 -6.11
CA LEU A 151 30.00 6.18 -6.59
C LEU A 151 30.89 6.70 -5.46
N ILE A 152 30.30 7.27 -4.42
CA ILE A 152 31.01 7.87 -3.28
C ILE A 152 30.89 7.04 -1.99
N ALA A 153 30.19 5.89 -2.02
CA ALA A 153 29.96 5.05 -0.85
C ALA A 153 31.25 4.62 -0.13
N ASN A 154 32.32 4.40 -0.86
CA ASN A 154 33.62 3.98 -0.31
C ASN A 154 34.54 5.15 0.10
N GLN A 155 34.08 6.38 0.07
CA GLN A 155 34.87 7.56 0.47
C GLN A 155 34.81 7.79 1.98
N HIS A 156 35.81 8.46 2.53
CA HIS A 156 35.82 8.83 3.95
C HIS A 156 34.73 9.85 4.27
N ALA A 157 33.88 9.55 5.25
CA ALA A 157 32.76 10.40 5.66
C ALA A 157 33.19 11.85 5.99
N ASP A 158 34.29 12.05 6.69
CA ASP A 158 34.81 13.38 7.04
C ASP A 158 35.18 14.22 5.78
N ALA A 159 35.72 13.56 4.74
CA ALA A 159 36.06 14.25 3.50
C ALA A 159 34.78 14.62 2.72
N LEU A 160 33.79 13.74 2.66
CA LEU A 160 32.49 14.00 2.04
C LEU A 160 31.74 15.12 2.75
N GLN A 161 31.76 15.15 4.09
CA GLN A 161 31.16 16.25 4.86
C GLN A 161 31.72 17.59 4.46
N GLN A 162 33.05 17.71 4.28
CA GLN A 162 33.65 18.95 3.87
C GLN A 162 33.29 19.36 2.44
N VAL A 163 33.21 18.39 1.52
CA VAL A 163 32.77 18.61 0.14
C VAL A 163 31.32 19.11 0.12
N PHE A 164 30.42 18.44 0.83
CA PHE A 164 29.04 18.89 0.91
C PHE A 164 28.90 20.25 1.59
N LEU A 165 29.56 20.46 2.75
CA LEU A 165 29.49 21.72 3.47
C LEU A 165 29.91 22.89 2.62
N SER A 166 31.04 22.78 1.88
CA SER A 166 31.52 23.84 1.03
C SER A 166 30.55 24.23 -0.08
N SER A 167 29.75 23.29 -0.56
CA SER A 167 28.80 23.51 -1.67
C SER A 167 27.41 23.90 -1.17
N LEU A 168 26.96 23.37 -0.04
CA LEU A 168 25.71 23.81 0.63
C LEU A 168 25.79 25.27 1.06
N THR A 169 26.97 25.75 1.39
CA THR A 169 27.23 27.15 1.80
C THR A 169 27.78 28.03 0.66
N ASP A 170 27.66 27.61 -0.60
CA ASP A 170 28.08 28.41 -1.77
C ASP A 170 27.32 29.75 -1.78
N ALA A 171 28.05 30.86 -1.68
CA ALA A 171 27.46 32.17 -1.46
C ALA A 171 26.69 32.70 -2.68
N ASP A 172 27.11 32.31 -3.88
CA ASP A 172 26.69 32.95 -5.12
C ASP A 172 25.78 32.11 -6.02
N HIS A 173 25.72 30.78 -5.82
CA HIS A 173 25.08 29.87 -6.77
C HIS A 173 24.07 28.95 -6.10
N GLN A 174 22.79 29.30 -6.21
CA GLN A 174 21.67 28.52 -5.64
C GLN A 174 21.61 27.10 -6.21
N ALA A 175 21.74 26.92 -7.53
CA ALA A 175 21.68 25.60 -8.17
C ALA A 175 22.74 24.63 -7.61
N VAL A 176 23.95 25.13 -7.26
CA VAL A 176 24.98 24.29 -6.62
C VAL A 176 24.55 23.84 -5.23
N ARG A 177 23.92 24.73 -4.45
CA ARG A 177 23.41 24.40 -3.11
C ARG A 177 22.33 23.33 -3.16
N LEU A 178 21.40 23.45 -4.14
CA LEU A 178 20.27 22.50 -4.30
C LEU A 178 20.76 21.11 -4.72
N GLU A 179 21.66 21.03 -5.71
CA GLU A 179 22.19 19.74 -6.13
C GLU A 179 23.10 19.11 -5.05
N ALA A 180 23.83 19.94 -4.27
CA ALA A 180 24.59 19.46 -3.12
C ALA A 180 23.66 18.92 -1.99
N LEU A 181 22.49 19.53 -1.78
CA LEU A 181 21.47 19.03 -0.86
C LEU A 181 20.96 17.66 -1.31
N LYS A 182 20.54 17.54 -2.57
CA LYS A 182 20.08 16.27 -3.14
C LYS A 182 21.12 15.16 -3.01
N ALA A 183 22.39 15.48 -3.34
CA ALA A 183 23.50 14.52 -3.24
C ALA A 183 23.80 14.11 -1.79
N ALA A 184 23.73 15.05 -0.84
CA ALA A 184 23.93 14.75 0.57
C ALA A 184 22.81 13.86 1.12
N CYS A 185 21.54 14.15 0.81
CA CYS A 185 20.39 13.32 1.19
C CYS A 185 20.54 11.90 0.61
N ALA A 186 20.76 11.77 -0.70
CA ALA A 186 20.90 10.48 -1.36
C ALA A 186 22.04 9.63 -0.76
N TYR A 187 23.18 10.24 -0.46
CA TYR A 187 24.29 9.54 0.19
C TYR A 187 23.93 9.07 1.61
N ILE A 188 23.33 9.93 2.41
CA ILE A 188 23.00 9.65 3.81
C ILE A 188 21.93 8.55 3.88
N ILE A 189 20.95 8.55 2.99
CA ILE A 189 19.88 7.54 2.91
C ILE A 189 20.48 6.14 2.70
N GLN A 190 21.48 5.99 1.84
CA GLN A 190 22.10 4.70 1.56
C GLN A 190 23.15 4.27 2.61
N ALA A 191 23.65 5.20 3.41
CA ALA A 191 24.69 4.91 4.39
C ALA A 191 24.17 4.06 5.56
N ASP A 192 25.08 3.34 6.24
CA ASP A 192 24.76 2.69 7.51
C ASP A 192 24.49 3.68 8.64
N GLU A 193 23.77 3.28 9.68
CA GLU A 193 23.33 4.17 10.78
C GLU A 193 24.49 4.92 11.44
N LYS A 194 25.62 4.27 11.62
CA LYS A 194 26.83 4.92 12.21
C LYS A 194 27.34 6.02 11.32
N THR A 195 27.38 5.80 10.02
CA THR A 195 27.81 6.79 9.03
C THR A 195 26.79 7.92 8.94
N ARG A 196 25.48 7.62 8.92
CA ARG A 196 24.40 8.62 8.98
C ARG A 196 24.59 9.58 10.14
N MET A 197 24.77 9.07 11.34
CA MET A 197 24.93 9.89 12.55
C MET A 197 26.17 10.79 12.54
N ALA A 198 27.19 10.46 11.77
CA ALA A 198 28.33 11.36 11.55
C ALA A 198 27.94 12.67 10.86
N PHE A 199 26.86 12.66 10.06
CA PHE A 199 26.37 13.84 9.32
C PHE A 199 25.42 14.75 10.11
N ILE A 200 25.11 14.46 11.37
CA ILE A 200 24.17 15.24 12.19
C ILE A 200 24.51 16.75 12.24
N ASN A 201 25.79 17.09 12.23
CA ASN A 201 26.25 18.47 12.24
C ASN A 201 26.14 19.19 10.88
N LEU A 202 25.89 18.42 9.79
CA LEU A 202 25.64 18.98 8.47
C LEU A 202 24.20 19.45 8.31
N MET A 203 23.25 18.89 9.10
CA MET A 203 21.82 19.12 8.98
C MET A 203 21.42 20.61 8.97
N PRO A 204 21.94 21.50 9.83
CA PRO A 204 21.62 22.92 9.75
C PRO A 204 21.97 23.55 8.39
N HIS A 205 23.08 23.13 7.79
CA HIS A 205 23.57 23.65 6.50
C HIS A 205 22.77 23.05 5.32
N MET A 206 22.20 21.86 5.49
CA MET A 206 21.29 21.26 4.51
C MET A 206 19.95 22.00 4.41
N LEU A 207 19.55 22.72 5.46
CA LEU A 207 18.34 23.54 5.45
C LEU A 207 18.59 24.99 4.95
N GLU A 208 19.83 25.48 4.93
CA GLU A 208 20.17 26.83 4.47
C GLU A 208 19.74 27.12 3.02
N PRO A 209 19.82 26.14 2.06
CA PRO A 209 19.39 26.35 0.68
C PRO A 209 17.89 26.69 0.53
N LEU A 210 17.03 26.30 1.48
CA LEU A 210 15.60 26.61 1.45
C LEU A 210 15.32 28.10 1.71
N THR A 211 16.15 28.78 2.52
CA THR A 211 15.89 30.17 2.93
C THR A 211 15.71 31.14 1.77
N PRO A 212 16.58 31.17 0.75
CA PRO A 212 16.38 32.05 -0.41
C PRO A 212 15.19 31.64 -1.26
N LEU A 213 14.85 30.35 -1.39
CA LEU A 213 13.68 29.87 -2.11
C LEU A 213 12.40 30.38 -1.46
N ILE A 214 12.29 30.25 -0.15
CA ILE A 214 11.16 30.74 0.64
C ILE A 214 11.02 32.25 0.48
N ALA A 215 12.13 33.01 0.56
CA ALA A 215 12.12 34.47 0.43
C ALA A 215 11.76 34.97 -0.99
N ALA A 216 12.06 34.18 -2.01
CA ALA A 216 11.78 34.48 -3.41
C ALA A 216 10.46 33.89 -3.95
N HIS A 217 9.78 33.03 -3.18
CA HIS A 217 8.63 32.22 -3.62
C HIS A 217 8.94 31.40 -4.88
N GLU A 218 10.08 30.69 -4.84
CA GLU A 218 10.49 29.74 -5.87
C GLU A 218 9.87 28.36 -5.54
N ASP A 219 8.56 28.24 -5.78
CA ASP A 219 7.74 27.13 -5.31
C ASP A 219 8.23 25.77 -5.82
N GLN A 220 8.55 25.64 -7.11
CA GLN A 220 8.99 24.34 -7.68
C GLN A 220 10.32 23.87 -7.05
N ASP A 221 11.33 24.73 -6.96
CA ASP A 221 12.62 24.38 -6.37
C ASP A 221 12.49 24.09 -4.86
N LEU A 222 11.54 24.74 -4.20
CA LEU A 222 11.19 24.46 -2.80
C LEU A 222 10.60 23.07 -2.64
N VAL A 223 9.60 22.71 -3.44
CA VAL A 223 8.99 21.38 -3.44
C VAL A 223 10.04 20.30 -3.74
N ASP A 224 10.84 20.46 -4.78
CA ASP A 224 11.89 19.49 -5.14
C ASP A 224 12.91 19.28 -4.01
N SER A 225 13.22 20.37 -3.26
CA SER A 225 14.13 20.29 -2.12
C SER A 225 13.49 19.63 -0.89
N LEU A 226 12.19 19.84 -0.69
CA LEU A 226 11.44 19.22 0.40
C LEU A 226 11.26 17.72 0.19
N VAL A 227 11.01 17.28 -1.06
CA VAL A 227 10.86 15.85 -1.38
C VAL A 227 12.09 15.06 -0.93
N VAL A 228 13.29 15.48 -1.25
CA VAL A 228 14.51 14.77 -0.81
C VAL A 228 14.74 14.84 0.70
N LEU A 229 14.22 15.88 1.38
CA LEU A 229 14.26 15.97 2.85
C LEU A 229 13.21 15.07 3.49
N ILE A 230 12.08 14.83 2.84
CA ILE A 230 11.05 13.88 3.26
C ILE A 230 11.63 12.46 3.23
N GLU A 231 12.24 12.05 2.12
CA GLU A 231 12.92 10.75 2.02
C GLU A 231 14.01 10.57 3.10
N LEU A 232 14.74 11.64 3.40
CA LEU A 232 15.73 11.65 4.48
C LEU A 232 15.07 11.54 5.86
N ALA A 233 13.92 12.19 6.05
CA ALA A 233 13.18 12.16 7.31
C ALA A 233 12.65 10.77 7.61
N ASP A 234 12.14 10.09 6.61
CA ASP A 234 11.65 8.71 6.72
C ASP A 234 12.77 7.72 7.08
N THR A 235 13.94 7.90 6.44
CA THR A 235 15.06 6.96 6.63
C THR A 235 15.92 7.27 7.86
N ALA A 236 16.11 8.55 8.19
CA ALA A 236 17.04 9.00 9.22
C ALA A 236 16.50 10.17 10.07
N PRO A 237 15.31 10.03 10.70
CA PRO A 237 14.65 11.10 11.43
C PRO A 237 15.50 11.69 12.57
N LYS A 238 16.35 10.87 13.18
CA LYS A 238 17.23 11.28 14.30
C LYS A 238 18.19 12.43 13.92
N LEU A 239 18.50 12.61 12.63
CA LEU A 239 19.33 13.71 12.15
C LEU A 239 18.67 15.08 12.35
N PHE A 240 17.35 15.14 12.30
CA PHE A 240 16.59 16.37 12.46
C PHE A 240 16.48 16.83 13.92
N ARG A 241 16.83 16.01 14.90
CA ARG A 241 16.63 16.27 16.34
C ARG A 241 17.07 17.68 16.77
N ASN A 242 18.23 18.13 16.33
CA ASN A 242 18.81 19.44 16.74
C ASN A 242 18.20 20.64 16.00
N VAL A 243 17.59 20.42 14.83
CA VAL A 243 17.01 21.49 14.00
C VAL A 243 15.48 21.49 14.04
N LEU A 244 14.89 20.49 14.64
CA LEU A 244 13.45 20.23 14.65
C LEU A 244 12.58 21.45 15.07
N PRO A 245 12.91 22.23 16.13
CA PRO A 245 12.12 23.41 16.46
C PRO A 245 12.12 24.48 15.35
N ASN A 246 13.22 24.62 14.61
CA ASN A 246 13.32 25.55 13.49
C ASN A 246 12.55 25.04 12.28
N VAL A 247 12.64 23.73 12.00
CA VAL A 247 11.88 23.05 10.94
C VAL A 247 10.38 23.25 11.20
N LEU A 248 9.89 22.92 12.39
CA LEU A 248 8.48 23.11 12.75
C LEU A 248 8.03 24.55 12.49
N THR A 249 8.77 25.54 13.03
CA THR A 249 8.39 26.95 12.89
C THR A 249 8.38 27.39 11.43
N GLY A 250 9.39 26.99 10.65
CA GLY A 250 9.53 27.35 9.23
C GLY A 250 8.42 26.72 8.39
N MET A 251 8.20 25.41 8.55
CA MET A 251 7.21 24.66 7.75
C MET A 251 5.79 25.14 8.06
N VAL A 252 5.43 25.28 9.34
CA VAL A 252 4.13 25.83 9.74
C VAL A 252 3.89 27.24 9.22
N SER A 253 4.94 28.08 9.16
CA SER A 253 4.82 29.44 8.59
C SER A 253 4.46 29.40 7.10
N ILE A 254 5.06 28.50 6.32
CA ILE A 254 4.74 28.33 4.90
C ILE A 254 3.34 27.74 4.73
N ALA A 255 2.97 26.72 5.49
CA ALA A 255 1.64 26.10 5.43
C ALA A 255 0.49 27.11 5.69
N LYS A 256 0.73 28.10 6.55
CA LYS A 256 -0.22 29.18 6.86
C LYS A 256 -0.25 30.31 5.82
N ASP A 257 0.77 30.45 5.01
CA ASP A 257 0.91 31.58 4.09
C ASP A 257 0.31 31.25 2.72
N LYS A 258 -0.90 31.78 2.48
CA LYS A 258 -1.63 31.59 1.20
C LYS A 258 -0.99 32.28 -0.01
N SER A 259 0.17 32.92 0.14
CA SER A 259 0.94 33.46 -1.01
C SER A 259 1.85 32.40 -1.67
N PHE A 260 2.08 31.26 -1.02
CA PHE A 260 2.67 30.08 -1.63
C PHE A 260 1.63 29.25 -2.38
N GLU A 261 2.08 28.53 -3.40
CA GLU A 261 1.25 27.54 -4.10
C GLU A 261 0.80 26.44 -3.16
N ASP A 262 -0.39 25.88 -3.42
CA ASP A 262 -0.96 24.85 -2.56
C ASP A 262 -0.04 23.64 -2.42
N ARG A 263 0.60 23.22 -3.50
CA ARG A 263 1.59 22.13 -3.49
C ARG A 263 2.76 22.39 -2.51
N SER A 264 3.27 23.62 -2.47
CA SER A 264 4.33 24.00 -1.49
C SER A 264 3.79 23.90 -0.05
N ARG A 265 2.58 24.38 0.19
CA ARG A 265 1.92 24.34 1.50
C ARG A 265 1.64 22.92 1.98
N GLN A 266 1.28 22.04 1.05
CA GLN A 266 1.06 20.61 1.31
C GLN A 266 2.39 19.88 1.59
N THR A 267 3.41 20.10 0.75
CA THR A 267 4.71 19.41 0.89
C THR A 267 5.43 19.74 2.20
N VAL A 268 5.27 20.95 2.73
CA VAL A 268 5.85 21.28 4.05
C VAL A 268 5.15 20.55 5.19
N LEU A 269 3.85 20.28 5.09
CA LEU A 269 3.16 19.43 6.06
C LEU A 269 3.61 17.99 5.91
N GLU A 270 3.80 17.50 4.70
CA GLU A 270 4.30 16.14 4.44
C GLU A 270 5.65 15.90 5.14
N LEU A 271 6.59 16.85 5.10
CA LEU A 271 7.84 16.72 5.86
C LEU A 271 7.61 16.57 7.37
N LEU A 272 6.64 17.29 7.94
CA LEU A 272 6.30 17.20 9.37
C LEU A 272 5.62 15.85 9.69
N LEU A 273 4.81 15.34 8.75
CA LEU A 273 4.15 14.04 8.87
C LEU A 273 5.17 12.90 8.82
N SER A 274 6.05 12.88 7.83
CA SER A 274 7.12 11.87 7.73
C SER A 274 7.98 11.81 8.98
N LEU A 275 8.32 12.96 9.56
CA LEU A 275 9.02 13.00 10.84
C LEU A 275 8.18 12.45 11.99
N SER A 276 6.86 12.64 11.97
CA SER A 276 5.95 12.15 13.00
C SER A 276 5.79 10.62 12.93
N GLU A 277 5.73 10.09 11.74
CA GLU A 277 5.63 8.65 11.46
C GLU A 277 6.95 7.93 11.76
N ALA A 278 8.06 8.45 11.26
CA ALA A 278 9.37 7.81 11.43
C ALA A 278 9.95 7.93 12.86
N ALA A 279 9.53 8.93 13.64
CA ALA A 279 10.01 9.12 15.01
C ALA A 279 8.97 9.75 15.95
N PRO A 280 7.83 9.10 16.21
CA PRO A 280 6.73 9.67 17.00
C PRO A 280 7.16 10.09 18.40
N ALA A 281 7.99 9.29 19.08
CA ALA A 281 8.50 9.62 20.40
C ALA A 281 9.39 10.88 20.42
N MET A 282 10.11 11.17 19.32
CA MET A 282 10.90 12.40 19.20
C MET A 282 9.97 13.61 19.01
N ILE A 283 8.93 13.48 18.23
CA ILE A 283 7.95 14.54 17.94
C ILE A 283 7.09 14.83 19.17
N ARG A 284 6.63 13.83 19.93
CA ARG A 284 5.90 14.04 21.20
C ARG A 284 6.71 14.82 22.24
N LYS A 285 8.05 14.72 22.20
CA LYS A 285 8.94 15.51 23.07
C LYS A 285 9.14 16.96 22.58
N LEU A 286 8.72 17.29 21.35
CA LEU A 286 8.82 18.63 20.81
C LEU A 286 7.69 19.52 21.35
N PRO A 287 8.00 20.56 22.14
CA PRO A 287 6.98 21.47 22.64
C PRO A 287 6.20 22.13 21.50
N ASN A 288 4.90 22.22 21.65
CA ASN A 288 3.98 22.91 20.75
C ASN A 288 3.76 22.25 19.36
N PHE A 289 4.25 21.05 19.10
CA PHE A 289 4.02 20.43 17.78
C PHE A 289 2.52 20.34 17.46
N SER A 290 1.75 19.67 18.31
CA SER A 290 0.30 19.51 18.13
C SER A 290 -0.44 20.87 18.12
N GLN A 291 0.00 21.83 18.96
CA GLN A 291 -0.57 23.17 19.02
C GLN A 291 -0.37 23.97 17.74
N GLU A 292 0.67 23.68 16.98
CA GLU A 292 0.95 24.39 15.72
C GLU A 292 0.38 23.65 14.50
N VAL A 293 0.51 22.33 14.44
CA VAL A 293 0.15 21.55 13.26
C VAL A 293 -1.37 21.31 13.17
N ILE A 294 -2.03 20.90 14.26
CA ILE A 294 -3.46 20.59 14.25
C ILE A 294 -4.32 21.76 13.78
N PRO A 295 -4.15 23.00 14.29
CA PRO A 295 -4.94 24.12 13.80
C PRO A 295 -4.70 24.45 12.31
N VAL A 296 -3.49 24.22 11.80
CA VAL A 296 -3.18 24.41 10.38
C VAL A 296 -3.92 23.38 9.53
N ALA A 297 -3.87 22.12 9.93
CA ALA A 297 -4.61 21.05 9.24
C ALA A 297 -6.13 21.34 9.27
N MET A 298 -6.69 21.72 10.43
CA MET A 298 -8.10 22.09 10.54
C MET A 298 -8.46 23.31 9.68
N GLU A 299 -7.56 24.29 9.52
CA GLU A 299 -7.75 25.42 8.61
C GLU A 299 -7.75 24.96 7.15
N MET A 300 -6.85 24.05 6.76
CA MET A 300 -6.87 23.47 5.41
C MET A 300 -8.16 22.70 5.11
N VAL A 301 -8.73 21.99 6.08
CA VAL A 301 -10.04 21.32 5.93
C VAL A 301 -11.18 22.34 5.64
N THR A 302 -11.00 23.60 6.00
CA THR A 302 -11.98 24.67 5.65
C THR A 302 -11.78 25.24 4.24
N ASP A 303 -10.68 24.91 3.57
CA ASP A 303 -10.31 25.46 2.26
C ASP A 303 -11.00 24.65 1.15
N ILE A 304 -12.31 24.82 1.06
CA ILE A 304 -13.18 24.13 0.13
C ILE A 304 -14.21 25.09 -0.45
N ASP A 305 -14.41 25.08 -1.74
CA ASP A 305 -15.37 25.91 -2.46
C ASP A 305 -16.76 25.27 -2.49
N ASP A 306 -17.78 26.12 -2.61
CA ASP A 306 -19.15 25.68 -2.83
C ASP A 306 -19.40 25.53 -4.33
N ASP A 307 -18.91 24.43 -4.87
CA ASP A 307 -18.96 24.12 -6.29
C ASP A 307 -20.36 23.64 -6.71
N GLU A 308 -20.86 24.16 -7.85
CA GLU A 308 -22.15 23.78 -8.44
C GLU A 308 -22.10 22.32 -8.97
N GLU A 309 -20.95 21.83 -9.37
CA GLU A 309 -20.74 20.48 -9.85
C GLU A 309 -21.05 19.44 -8.77
N TRP A 310 -20.66 19.68 -7.53
CA TRP A 310 -21.00 18.82 -6.40
C TRP A 310 -22.51 18.55 -6.25
N TYR A 311 -23.36 19.49 -6.66
CA TYR A 311 -24.83 19.35 -6.56
C TYR A 311 -25.46 18.66 -7.77
N THR A 312 -24.80 18.68 -8.94
CA THR A 312 -25.43 18.36 -10.22
C THR A 312 -24.88 17.12 -10.88
N THR A 313 -23.63 16.76 -10.62
CA THR A 313 -22.97 15.61 -11.26
C THR A 313 -23.73 14.29 -11.00
N ASP A 314 -23.69 13.42 -12.01
CA ASP A 314 -24.24 12.08 -11.93
C ASP A 314 -23.17 11.03 -11.58
N ASP A 315 -21.90 11.39 -11.66
CA ASP A 315 -20.79 10.59 -11.22
C ASP A 315 -20.22 11.16 -9.92
N ILE A 316 -19.95 10.28 -8.97
CA ILE A 316 -19.13 10.60 -7.80
C ILE A 316 -17.70 10.25 -8.23
N ASP A 317 -17.07 11.17 -8.96
CA ASP A 317 -15.65 11.07 -9.17
C ASP A 317 -14.97 11.21 -7.80
N GLU A 318 -13.93 10.43 -7.58
CA GLU A 318 -13.09 10.57 -6.41
C GLU A 318 -12.57 12.00 -6.39
N ASP A 319 -12.78 12.68 -5.25
CA ASP A 319 -12.34 14.05 -5.05
C ASP A 319 -10.83 14.12 -5.36
N ASP A 320 -10.44 15.16 -6.10
CA ASP A 320 -9.04 15.40 -6.48
C ASP A 320 -8.16 15.35 -5.22
N ASN A 321 -7.33 14.32 -5.11
CA ASN A 321 -6.46 14.10 -3.94
C ASN A 321 -5.46 15.25 -3.69
N GLU A 322 -5.36 16.19 -4.63
CA GLU A 322 -4.48 17.36 -4.55
C GLU A 322 -5.13 18.57 -3.84
N GLU A 323 -6.39 18.50 -3.43
CA GLU A 323 -7.05 19.64 -2.77
C GLU A 323 -6.61 19.82 -1.30
N ASN A 324 -6.54 21.07 -0.83
CA ASN A 324 -6.09 21.42 0.53
C ASN A 324 -6.92 20.78 1.63
N TYR A 325 -8.23 20.64 1.45
CA TYR A 325 -9.08 20.03 2.47
C TYR A 325 -8.78 18.54 2.64
N VAL A 326 -8.47 17.82 1.55
CA VAL A 326 -8.06 16.41 1.58
C VAL A 326 -6.73 16.26 2.32
N MET A 327 -5.75 17.12 2.00
CA MET A 327 -4.47 17.15 2.71
C MET A 327 -4.64 17.45 4.20
N GLY A 328 -5.57 18.34 4.54
CA GLY A 328 -5.90 18.67 5.92
C GLY A 328 -6.49 17.48 6.69
N GLU A 329 -7.43 16.76 6.08
CA GLU A 329 -8.07 15.55 6.62
C GLU A 329 -7.03 14.43 6.81
N GLY A 330 -6.19 14.15 5.79
CA GLY A 330 -5.12 13.17 5.89
C GLY A 330 -4.04 13.54 6.90
N THR A 331 -3.73 14.84 7.07
CA THR A 331 -2.80 15.29 8.11
C THR A 331 -3.34 15.00 9.50
N LEU A 332 -4.64 15.26 9.75
CA LEU A 332 -5.27 15.00 11.04
C LEU A 332 -5.29 13.51 11.38
N ASP A 333 -5.62 12.66 10.40
CA ASP A 333 -5.61 11.22 10.56
C ASP A 333 -4.21 10.69 10.92
N ARG A 334 -3.21 10.98 10.08
CA ARG A 334 -1.83 10.52 10.26
C ARG A 334 -1.22 11.01 11.58
N VAL A 335 -1.43 12.29 11.94
CA VAL A 335 -0.97 12.84 13.22
C VAL A 335 -1.68 12.16 14.40
N ALA A 336 -2.97 11.84 14.28
CA ALA A 336 -3.72 11.15 15.32
C ALA A 336 -3.19 9.74 15.56
N ARG A 337 -2.91 8.99 14.50
CA ARG A 337 -2.36 7.63 14.56
C ARG A 337 -0.94 7.62 15.15
N CYS A 338 -0.08 8.56 14.71
CA CYS A 338 1.32 8.60 15.16
C CYS A 338 1.52 9.14 16.57
N LEU A 339 0.76 10.17 16.97
CA LEU A 339 0.98 10.86 18.26
C LEU A 339 0.00 10.45 19.35
N GLY A 340 -1.13 9.85 18.95
CA GLY A 340 -2.15 9.35 19.85
C GLY A 340 -3.07 10.41 20.45
N GLY A 341 -4.18 9.94 21.04
CA GLY A 341 -5.26 10.81 21.52
C GLY A 341 -4.86 11.81 22.61
N LYS A 342 -3.87 11.51 23.45
CA LYS A 342 -3.40 12.44 24.49
C LYS A 342 -2.79 13.72 23.91
N ALA A 343 -2.11 13.60 22.75
CA ALA A 343 -1.49 14.73 22.07
C ALA A 343 -2.47 15.51 21.18
N VAL A 344 -3.47 14.84 20.61
CA VAL A 344 -4.36 15.38 19.56
C VAL A 344 -5.68 15.88 20.12
N VAL A 345 -6.42 15.05 20.87
CA VAL A 345 -7.78 15.34 21.31
C VAL A 345 -7.91 16.65 22.08
N PRO A 346 -7.04 16.98 23.08
CA PRO A 346 -7.16 18.22 23.82
C PRO A 346 -7.03 19.47 22.96
N ILE A 347 -6.26 19.39 21.86
CA ILE A 347 -6.05 20.51 20.94
C ILE A 347 -7.21 20.64 19.97
N ALA A 348 -7.60 19.57 19.29
CA ALA A 348 -8.72 19.58 18.34
C ALA A 348 -10.02 20.06 19.01
N PHE A 349 -10.34 19.57 20.21
CA PHE A 349 -11.56 19.93 20.93
C PHE A 349 -11.52 21.33 21.57
N GLN A 350 -10.42 22.09 21.50
CA GLN A 350 -10.43 23.52 21.76
C GLN A 350 -11.15 24.30 20.65
N TYR A 351 -11.08 23.82 19.40
CA TYR A 351 -11.62 24.51 18.22
C TYR A 351 -12.97 23.94 17.77
N ILE A 352 -13.17 22.63 17.81
CA ILE A 352 -14.37 21.94 17.29
C ILE A 352 -15.69 22.56 17.79
N PRO A 353 -15.93 22.80 19.10
CA PRO A 353 -17.21 23.33 19.57
C PRO A 353 -17.51 24.73 19.03
N GLN A 354 -16.48 25.55 18.82
CA GLN A 354 -16.64 26.90 18.27
C GLN A 354 -16.89 26.83 16.76
N MET A 355 -16.20 25.96 16.05
CA MET A 355 -16.37 25.75 14.62
C MET A 355 -17.76 25.22 14.30
N LEU A 356 -18.31 24.28 15.07
CA LEU A 356 -19.68 23.78 14.92
C LEU A 356 -20.76 24.87 15.08
N GLN A 357 -20.44 25.95 15.78
CA GLN A 357 -21.35 27.08 15.98
C GLN A 357 -21.09 28.25 15.02
N SER A 358 -20.14 28.12 14.12
CA SER A 358 -19.78 29.16 13.15
C SER A 358 -20.91 29.46 12.16
N GLY A 359 -21.00 30.73 11.73
CA GLY A 359 -21.88 31.15 10.65
C GLY A 359 -21.48 30.56 9.28
N GLU A 360 -20.19 30.26 9.12
CA GLU A 360 -19.63 29.74 7.88
C GLU A 360 -19.78 28.20 7.82
N TRP A 361 -20.34 27.68 6.75
CA TRP A 361 -20.61 26.25 6.62
C TRP A 361 -19.30 25.44 6.51
N GLN A 362 -18.25 26.00 5.90
CA GLN A 362 -16.92 25.37 5.81
C GLN A 362 -16.36 25.03 7.18
N GLN A 363 -16.50 25.94 8.13
CA GLN A 363 -16.06 25.74 9.51
C GLN A 363 -16.84 24.59 10.18
N ARG A 364 -18.19 24.57 10.00
CA ARG A 364 -19.01 23.49 10.59
C ARG A 364 -18.70 22.14 9.96
N ARG A 365 -18.51 22.11 8.61
CA ARG A 365 -18.05 20.90 7.92
C ARG A 365 -16.71 20.44 8.45
N ALA A 366 -15.72 21.32 8.50
CA ALA A 366 -14.37 21.00 8.93
C ALA A 366 -14.31 20.43 10.35
N ALA A 367 -15.14 20.92 11.25
CA ALA A 367 -15.25 20.36 12.60
C ALA A 367 -15.71 18.90 12.59
N LEU A 368 -16.67 18.56 11.76
CA LEU A 368 -17.19 17.19 11.61
C LEU A 368 -16.15 16.27 10.96
N MET A 369 -15.48 16.75 9.89
CA MET A 369 -14.42 16.01 9.23
C MET A 369 -13.21 15.80 10.15
N THR A 370 -12.87 16.80 10.99
CA THR A 370 -11.82 16.63 12.01
C THR A 370 -12.17 15.51 12.99
N ILE A 371 -13.41 15.41 13.46
CA ILE A 371 -13.85 14.32 14.35
C ILE A 371 -13.72 12.98 13.64
N SER A 372 -14.11 12.93 12.37
CA SER A 372 -14.00 11.75 11.52
C SER A 372 -12.55 11.29 11.36
N SER A 373 -11.63 12.21 11.01
CA SER A 373 -10.24 11.89 10.73
C SER A 373 -9.44 11.46 11.95
N ILE A 374 -9.72 12.00 13.13
CA ILE A 374 -8.95 11.67 14.35
C ILE A 374 -9.48 10.45 15.10
N GLY A 375 -10.62 9.88 14.67
CA GLY A 375 -11.32 8.82 15.38
C GLY A 375 -10.45 7.61 15.67
N GLU A 376 -9.87 7.04 14.63
CA GLU A 376 -9.06 5.82 14.67
C GLU A 376 -7.85 5.97 15.62
N GLY A 377 -6.98 6.96 15.40
CA GLY A 377 -5.79 7.16 16.22
C GLY A 377 -6.06 7.66 17.65
N CYS A 378 -7.32 7.99 17.99
CA CYS A 378 -7.69 8.55 19.28
C CYS A 378 -8.71 7.70 20.06
N ILE A 379 -8.96 6.46 19.68
CA ILE A 379 -9.99 5.58 20.23
C ILE A 379 -9.96 5.59 21.77
N LYS A 380 -8.81 5.34 22.38
CA LYS A 380 -8.65 5.21 23.85
C LYS A 380 -9.10 6.46 24.63
N VAL A 381 -8.91 7.64 24.03
CA VAL A 381 -9.25 8.93 24.66
C VAL A 381 -10.67 9.37 24.30
N MET A 382 -11.13 9.11 23.07
CA MET A 382 -12.46 9.55 22.61
C MET A 382 -13.58 8.62 23.04
N GLN A 383 -13.35 7.30 23.13
CA GLN A 383 -14.41 6.34 23.48
C GLN A 383 -15.13 6.64 24.81
N PRO A 384 -14.46 7.04 25.91
CA PRO A 384 -15.15 7.44 27.13
C PRO A 384 -16.03 8.68 26.97
N GLU A 385 -15.73 9.53 25.99
CA GLU A 385 -16.42 10.80 25.70
C GLU A 385 -17.45 10.71 24.57
N LEU A 386 -17.66 9.53 24.00
CA LEU A 386 -18.53 9.32 22.82
C LEU A 386 -19.94 9.89 22.99
N SER A 387 -20.52 9.79 24.20
CA SER A 387 -21.83 10.38 24.48
C SER A 387 -21.86 11.90 24.23
N ASN A 388 -20.80 12.60 24.65
CA ASN A 388 -20.67 14.04 24.46
C ASN A 388 -20.42 14.38 23.01
N ILE A 389 -19.53 13.60 22.33
CA ILE A 389 -19.17 13.79 20.92
C ILE A 389 -20.39 13.59 20.02
N ILE A 390 -21.14 12.50 20.19
CA ILE A 390 -22.36 12.24 19.43
C ILE A 390 -23.37 13.37 19.65
N SER A 391 -23.55 13.83 20.90
CA SER A 391 -24.46 14.93 21.19
C SER A 391 -24.08 16.24 20.50
N MET A 392 -22.79 16.50 20.27
CA MET A 392 -22.31 17.65 19.50
C MET A 392 -22.55 17.49 17.99
N ILE A 393 -22.45 16.30 17.44
CA ILE A 393 -22.64 16.01 16.01
C ILE A 393 -24.13 16.05 15.61
N LEU A 394 -25.03 15.53 16.45
CA LEU A 394 -26.46 15.35 16.13
C LEU A 394 -27.16 16.61 15.58
N PRO A 395 -26.93 17.86 16.05
CA PRO A 395 -27.55 19.05 15.46
C PRO A 395 -27.19 19.22 13.96
N SER A 396 -26.01 18.81 13.52
CA SER A 396 -25.50 18.98 12.16
C SER A 396 -26.27 18.15 11.11
N PHE A 397 -26.97 17.10 11.54
CA PHE A 397 -27.88 16.33 10.65
C PHE A 397 -29.07 17.17 10.17
N LYS A 398 -29.35 18.31 10.77
CA LYS A 398 -30.40 19.26 10.39
C LYS A 398 -29.84 20.59 9.93
N ASP A 399 -28.55 20.65 9.60
CA ASP A 399 -27.93 21.88 9.11
C ASP A 399 -28.57 22.36 7.81
N ALA A 400 -28.59 23.66 7.61
CA ALA A 400 -29.14 24.26 6.40
C ALA A 400 -28.31 23.88 5.17
N HIS A 401 -26.98 23.69 5.31
CA HIS A 401 -26.09 23.42 4.22
C HIS A 401 -25.91 21.89 3.98
N PRO A 402 -26.15 21.40 2.75
CA PRO A 402 -26.10 19.96 2.50
C PRO A 402 -24.70 19.35 2.68
N ARG A 403 -23.60 20.08 2.40
CA ARG A 403 -22.24 19.58 2.67
C ARG A 403 -21.96 19.40 4.15
N VAL A 404 -22.63 20.14 5.04
CA VAL A 404 -22.54 19.93 6.49
C VAL A 404 -23.31 18.68 6.91
N ARG A 405 -24.51 18.45 6.34
CA ARG A 405 -25.26 17.20 6.58
C ARG A 405 -24.51 15.98 6.06
N TYR A 406 -23.88 16.12 4.90
CA TYR A 406 -22.97 15.09 4.34
C TYR A 406 -21.84 14.76 5.32
N ALA A 407 -21.12 15.78 5.81
CA ALA A 407 -20.04 15.61 6.78
C ALA A 407 -20.52 15.00 8.12
N ALA A 408 -21.76 15.29 8.55
CA ALA A 408 -22.33 14.63 9.71
C ALA A 408 -22.55 13.14 9.50
N CYS A 409 -23.00 12.73 8.31
CA CYS A 409 -23.08 11.31 7.92
C CYS A 409 -21.70 10.67 7.90
N ASN A 410 -20.71 11.36 7.32
CA ASN A 410 -19.32 10.89 7.27
C ASN A 410 -18.76 10.64 8.68
N ALA A 411 -18.90 11.62 9.57
CA ALA A 411 -18.41 11.51 10.95
C ALA A 411 -19.05 10.34 11.71
N ILE A 412 -20.34 10.15 11.60
CA ILE A 412 -21.03 9.01 12.26
C ILE A 412 -20.68 7.68 11.56
N GLY A 413 -20.56 7.68 10.24
CA GLY A 413 -20.17 6.49 9.49
C GLY A 413 -18.78 6.01 9.89
N GLN A 414 -17.79 6.92 9.90
CA GLN A 414 -16.42 6.59 10.31
C GLN A 414 -16.36 6.17 11.78
N MET A 415 -17.03 6.91 12.67
CA MET A 415 -17.12 6.53 14.09
C MET A 415 -17.78 5.16 14.29
N SER A 416 -18.67 4.73 13.40
CA SER A 416 -19.30 3.40 13.47
C SER A 416 -18.29 2.28 13.20
N THR A 417 -17.25 2.55 12.42
CA THR A 417 -16.12 1.65 12.20
C THR A 417 -15.10 1.75 13.34
N ASP A 418 -14.61 2.96 13.65
CA ASP A 418 -13.52 3.17 14.60
C ASP A 418 -13.87 2.73 16.03
N PHE A 419 -15.11 2.91 16.44
CA PHE A 419 -15.57 2.60 17.80
C PHE A 419 -16.44 1.34 17.87
N ALA A 420 -16.36 0.48 16.87
CA ALA A 420 -17.05 -0.79 16.87
C ALA A 420 -16.46 -1.76 17.92
N PRO A 421 -17.24 -2.63 18.53
CA PRO A 421 -18.71 -2.68 18.52
C PRO A 421 -19.37 -1.72 19.55
N TYR A 422 -18.57 -0.98 20.30
CA TYR A 422 -19.04 -0.16 21.44
C TYR A 422 -20.09 0.88 21.05
N LEU A 423 -19.93 1.51 19.87
CA LEU A 423 -20.88 2.50 19.37
C LEU A 423 -22.24 1.85 19.06
N GLN A 424 -22.25 0.71 18.37
CA GLN A 424 -23.46 -0.03 18.02
C GLN A 424 -24.21 -0.50 19.27
N GLU A 425 -23.52 -1.03 20.26
CA GLU A 425 -24.11 -1.53 21.49
C GLU A 425 -24.76 -0.40 22.34
N ASN A 426 -24.12 0.75 22.42
CA ASN A 426 -24.50 1.80 23.36
C ASN A 426 -25.25 2.99 22.75
N PHE A 427 -25.11 3.24 21.44
CA PHE A 427 -25.62 4.46 20.78
C PHE A 427 -26.47 4.19 19.53
N HIS A 428 -26.83 2.91 19.23
CA HIS A 428 -27.60 2.53 18.07
C HIS A 428 -28.86 3.37 17.84
N GLN A 429 -29.62 3.69 18.91
CA GLN A 429 -30.84 4.47 18.78
C GLN A 429 -30.56 5.91 18.28
N ALA A 430 -29.52 6.56 18.80
CA ALA A 430 -29.17 7.92 18.41
C ALA A 430 -28.69 7.96 16.96
N VAL A 431 -27.79 7.01 16.58
CA VAL A 431 -27.20 6.92 15.25
C VAL A 431 -28.26 6.62 14.20
N VAL A 432 -29.01 5.54 14.36
CA VAL A 432 -30.03 5.14 13.36
C VAL A 432 -31.12 6.20 13.23
N SER A 433 -31.56 6.81 14.33
CA SER A 433 -32.55 7.89 14.29
C SER A 433 -32.04 9.17 13.60
N ALA A 434 -30.74 9.39 13.57
CA ALA A 434 -30.14 10.52 12.86
C ALA A 434 -29.98 10.25 11.36
N LEU A 435 -29.55 9.05 10.98
CA LEU A 435 -29.29 8.65 9.59
C LEU A 435 -30.57 8.44 8.77
N LEU A 436 -31.57 7.78 9.33
CA LEU A 436 -32.84 7.44 8.61
C LEU A 436 -33.49 8.65 7.93
N PRO A 437 -33.65 9.83 8.53
CA PRO A 437 -34.22 11.00 7.86
C PRO A 437 -33.38 11.50 6.69
N LEU A 438 -32.07 11.37 6.74
CA LEU A 438 -31.17 11.84 5.68
C LEU A 438 -31.14 10.93 4.46
N MET A 439 -31.61 9.70 4.59
CA MET A 439 -31.87 8.83 3.42
C MET A 439 -33.03 9.37 2.56
N GLU A 440 -33.81 10.35 3.06
CA GLU A 440 -34.83 11.11 2.33
C GLU A 440 -34.43 12.57 2.10
N ASP A 441 -33.15 12.92 2.23
CA ASP A 441 -32.66 14.30 2.05
C ASP A 441 -32.97 14.81 0.65
N PRO A 442 -33.29 16.13 0.48
CA PRO A 442 -33.49 16.73 -0.85
C PRO A 442 -32.28 16.61 -1.75
N GLN A 443 -31.04 16.49 -1.18
CA GLN A 443 -29.80 16.37 -1.94
C GLN A 443 -29.39 14.89 -2.10
N PRO A 444 -29.31 14.37 -3.35
CA PRO A 444 -29.00 12.96 -3.59
C PRO A 444 -27.66 12.49 -3.02
N ARG A 445 -26.62 13.35 -3.02
CA ARG A 445 -25.32 12.98 -2.42
C ARG A 445 -25.44 12.74 -0.91
N VAL A 446 -26.26 13.51 -0.21
CA VAL A 446 -26.52 13.28 1.21
C VAL A 446 -27.29 11.99 1.42
N GLN A 447 -28.27 11.68 0.54
CA GLN A 447 -29.00 10.40 0.59
C GLN A 447 -28.06 9.21 0.50
N ALA A 448 -27.18 9.22 -0.54
CA ALA A 448 -26.23 8.16 -0.76
C ALA A 448 -25.25 8.01 0.42
N HIS A 449 -24.75 9.13 0.93
CA HIS A 449 -23.78 9.10 2.04
C HIS A 449 -24.41 8.70 3.38
N ALA A 450 -25.68 9.02 3.61
CA ALA A 450 -26.43 8.50 4.75
C ALA A 450 -26.62 6.97 4.66
N ALA A 451 -26.86 6.46 3.44
CA ALA A 451 -26.92 5.02 3.20
C ALA A 451 -25.54 4.34 3.38
N ALA A 452 -24.46 4.99 2.96
CA ALA A 452 -23.09 4.51 3.19
C ALA A 452 -22.74 4.47 4.69
N ALA A 453 -23.08 5.52 5.44
CA ALA A 453 -22.90 5.53 6.89
C ALA A 453 -23.72 4.41 7.59
N MET A 454 -24.89 4.06 7.03
CA MET A 454 -25.69 2.94 7.52
C MET A 454 -25.00 1.60 7.24
N VAL A 455 -24.24 1.46 6.13
CA VAL A 455 -23.39 0.27 5.86
C VAL A 455 -22.40 0.08 7.00
N ASN A 456 -21.56 1.10 7.26
CA ASN A 456 -20.53 1.03 8.31
C ASN A 456 -21.12 0.69 9.69
N PHE A 457 -22.30 1.25 9.99
CA PHE A 457 -22.99 0.92 11.24
C PHE A 457 -23.47 -0.53 11.28
N CYS A 458 -24.04 -1.05 10.18
CA CYS A 458 -24.65 -2.38 10.13
C CYS A 458 -23.61 -3.51 10.09
N GLU A 459 -22.46 -3.28 9.46
CA GLU A 459 -21.38 -4.28 9.37
C GLU A 459 -20.95 -4.78 10.74
N GLU A 460 -20.87 -3.86 11.70
CA GLU A 460 -20.38 -4.14 13.05
C GLU A 460 -21.52 -4.29 14.08
N ALA A 461 -22.77 -4.28 13.64
CA ALA A 461 -23.94 -4.41 14.49
C ALA A 461 -24.45 -5.85 14.57
N GLU A 462 -24.65 -6.35 15.77
CA GLU A 462 -25.31 -7.64 15.95
C GLU A 462 -26.76 -7.61 15.44
N LYS A 463 -27.25 -8.73 14.92
CA LYS A 463 -28.60 -8.88 14.37
C LYS A 463 -29.71 -8.51 15.35
N GLU A 464 -29.49 -8.72 16.64
CA GLU A 464 -30.40 -8.33 17.72
C GLU A 464 -30.53 -6.81 17.84
N THR A 465 -29.44 -6.09 17.64
CA THR A 465 -29.39 -4.62 17.63
C THR A 465 -30.10 -4.04 16.40
N LEU A 466 -29.97 -4.70 15.24
CA LEU A 466 -30.59 -4.26 13.99
C LEU A 466 -32.09 -4.54 13.89
N GLU A 467 -32.56 -5.63 14.47
CA GLU A 467 -33.94 -6.11 14.32
C GLU A 467 -35.02 -5.03 14.52
N PRO A 468 -34.97 -4.14 15.52
CA PRO A 468 -36.01 -3.09 15.71
C PRO A 468 -36.07 -2.04 14.60
N TYR A 469 -34.98 -1.89 13.81
CA TYR A 469 -34.83 -0.85 12.78
C TYR A 469 -35.00 -1.36 11.35
N LEU A 470 -34.99 -2.68 11.14
CA LEU A 470 -34.99 -3.29 9.80
C LEU A 470 -36.14 -2.77 8.93
N ASP A 471 -37.36 -2.69 9.47
CA ASP A 471 -38.52 -2.22 8.70
C ASP A 471 -38.32 -0.77 8.23
N ALA A 472 -37.81 0.09 9.10
CA ALA A 472 -37.59 1.49 8.78
C ALA A 472 -36.44 1.69 7.78
N ILE A 473 -35.37 0.92 7.92
CA ILE A 473 -34.22 0.94 6.99
C ILE A 473 -34.69 0.49 5.60
N PHE A 474 -35.39 -0.65 5.50
CA PHE A 474 -35.87 -1.17 4.23
C PHE A 474 -36.87 -0.25 3.53
N GLU A 475 -37.78 0.37 4.27
CA GLU A 475 -38.72 1.30 3.68
C GLU A 475 -37.99 2.46 2.97
N ARG A 476 -36.93 3.01 3.57
CA ARG A 476 -36.11 4.05 2.96
C ARG A 476 -35.30 3.55 1.77
N LEU A 477 -34.63 2.40 1.92
CA LEU A 477 -33.83 1.81 0.82
C LEU A 477 -34.70 1.52 -0.42
N LEU A 478 -35.92 1.04 -0.24
CA LEU A 478 -36.87 0.86 -1.34
C LEU A 478 -37.25 2.20 -2.04
N VAL A 479 -37.22 3.31 -1.32
CA VAL A 479 -37.41 4.64 -1.92
C VAL A 479 -36.19 5.04 -2.72
N LEU A 480 -34.97 4.82 -2.18
CA LEU A 480 -33.71 5.14 -2.85
C LEU A 480 -33.54 4.35 -4.14
N LEU A 481 -33.95 3.10 -4.19
CA LEU A 481 -33.92 2.28 -5.42
C LEU A 481 -34.76 2.85 -6.56
N ARG A 482 -35.71 3.73 -6.27
CA ARG A 482 -36.60 4.36 -7.27
C ARG A 482 -36.15 5.73 -7.71
N THR A 483 -35.03 6.24 -7.17
CA THR A 483 -34.47 7.52 -7.59
C THR A 483 -33.96 7.46 -9.03
N SER A 484 -33.81 8.61 -9.68
CA SER A 484 -33.22 8.72 -11.01
C SER A 484 -31.70 8.77 -11.01
N LYS A 485 -31.07 8.95 -9.84
CA LYS A 485 -29.61 9.02 -9.71
C LYS A 485 -29.03 7.61 -9.52
N ARG A 486 -28.16 7.22 -10.45
CA ARG A 486 -27.55 5.87 -10.50
C ARG A 486 -26.75 5.57 -9.23
N TYR A 487 -25.82 6.46 -8.83
CA TYR A 487 -25.00 6.24 -7.63
C TYR A 487 -25.81 6.07 -6.34
N VAL A 488 -26.99 6.70 -6.25
CA VAL A 488 -27.90 6.50 -5.10
C VAL A 488 -28.52 5.11 -5.15
N GLN A 489 -28.85 4.60 -6.33
CA GLN A 489 -29.34 3.23 -6.49
C GLN A 489 -28.28 2.21 -6.17
N GLU A 490 -27.05 2.43 -6.63
CA GLU A 490 -25.87 1.59 -6.35
C GLU A 490 -25.63 1.53 -4.84
N GLN A 491 -25.60 2.65 -4.16
CA GLN A 491 -25.42 2.72 -2.71
C GLN A 491 -26.58 2.06 -1.96
N ALA A 492 -27.80 2.22 -2.42
CA ALA A 492 -28.97 1.55 -1.80
C ALA A 492 -28.86 0.04 -1.92
N ILE A 493 -28.42 -0.49 -3.07
CA ILE A 493 -28.21 -1.94 -3.26
C ILE A 493 -27.09 -2.43 -2.34
N THR A 494 -25.97 -1.70 -2.25
CA THR A 494 -24.86 -2.03 -1.33
C THR A 494 -25.36 -2.09 0.12
N THR A 495 -26.12 -1.08 0.55
CA THR A 495 -26.68 -1.05 1.91
C THR A 495 -27.64 -2.22 2.16
N ILE A 496 -28.49 -2.60 1.18
CA ILE A 496 -29.35 -3.79 1.30
C ILE A 496 -28.51 -5.04 1.45
N ALA A 497 -27.41 -5.17 0.70
CA ALA A 497 -26.50 -6.30 0.76
C ALA A 497 -25.90 -6.47 2.18
N THR A 498 -25.35 -5.40 2.72
CA THR A 498 -24.79 -5.38 4.08
C THR A 498 -25.84 -5.69 5.14
N VAL A 499 -27.02 -5.03 5.07
CA VAL A 499 -28.11 -5.29 6.01
C VAL A 499 -28.61 -6.73 5.93
N ALA A 500 -28.60 -7.33 4.75
CA ALA A 500 -29.00 -8.75 4.59
C ALA A 500 -27.97 -9.68 5.25
N ASP A 501 -26.67 -9.39 5.06
CA ASP A 501 -25.60 -10.18 5.65
C ASP A 501 -25.61 -10.10 7.18
N SER A 502 -25.66 -8.89 7.73
CA SER A 502 -25.66 -8.64 9.18
C SER A 502 -26.96 -9.10 9.88
N ALA A 503 -28.12 -9.00 9.22
CA ALA A 503 -29.39 -9.44 9.81
C ALA A 503 -29.64 -10.94 9.69
N GLU A 504 -28.91 -11.64 8.83
CA GLU A 504 -29.00 -13.08 8.58
C GLU A 504 -30.48 -13.55 8.37
N GLU A 505 -30.94 -14.57 9.12
CA GLU A 505 -32.27 -15.12 8.99
C GLU A 505 -33.41 -14.11 9.25
N ARG A 506 -33.17 -12.98 9.91
CA ARG A 506 -34.16 -11.91 10.15
C ARG A 506 -34.51 -11.15 8.87
N PHE A 507 -33.65 -11.27 7.85
CA PHE A 507 -33.92 -10.75 6.51
C PHE A 507 -35.04 -11.52 5.76
N MET A 508 -35.43 -12.68 6.21
CA MET A 508 -36.37 -13.58 5.55
C MET A 508 -37.66 -12.90 5.08
N LYS A 509 -38.19 -11.93 5.80
CA LYS A 509 -39.46 -11.27 5.44
C LYS A 509 -39.35 -10.30 4.27
N TYR A 510 -38.11 -9.87 3.87
CA TYR A 510 -37.92 -8.85 2.86
C TYR A 510 -37.57 -9.38 1.48
N HIS A 511 -37.01 -10.60 1.40
CA HIS A 511 -36.50 -11.16 0.14
C HIS A 511 -37.56 -11.20 -0.98
N ASN A 512 -38.82 -11.44 -0.67
CA ASN A 512 -39.90 -11.50 -1.65
C ASN A 512 -40.17 -10.19 -2.37
N VAL A 513 -39.77 -9.07 -1.80
CA VAL A 513 -39.90 -7.73 -2.39
C VAL A 513 -38.63 -7.35 -3.14
N ILE A 514 -37.46 -7.64 -2.59
CA ILE A 514 -36.16 -7.19 -3.07
C ILE A 514 -35.63 -8.07 -4.21
N MET A 515 -35.70 -9.39 -4.08
CA MET A 515 -35.18 -10.30 -5.12
C MET A 515 -35.78 -10.08 -6.51
N PRO A 516 -37.09 -9.87 -6.69
CA PRO A 516 -37.62 -9.53 -8.00
C PRO A 516 -37.05 -8.23 -8.57
N LEU A 517 -36.83 -7.19 -7.74
CA LEU A 517 -36.22 -5.93 -8.18
C LEU A 517 -34.77 -6.12 -8.64
N LEU A 518 -33.97 -6.90 -7.91
CA LEU A 518 -32.60 -7.22 -8.29
C LEU A 518 -32.55 -8.02 -9.59
N ILE A 519 -33.41 -9.01 -9.74
CA ILE A 519 -33.53 -9.79 -10.98
C ILE A 519 -33.91 -8.89 -12.16
N ASP A 520 -34.80 -7.93 -11.95
CA ASP A 520 -35.16 -6.94 -12.98
C ASP A 520 -33.98 -6.05 -13.36
N VAL A 521 -33.20 -5.58 -12.38
CA VAL A 521 -31.94 -4.83 -12.63
C VAL A 521 -30.97 -5.68 -13.45
N LEU A 522 -30.73 -6.92 -13.08
CA LEU A 522 -29.81 -7.83 -13.78
C LEU A 522 -30.25 -8.11 -15.23
N ASN A 523 -31.55 -8.15 -15.50
CA ASN A 523 -32.08 -8.35 -16.85
C ASN A 523 -32.08 -7.06 -17.71
N GLN A 524 -32.24 -5.88 -17.11
CA GLN A 524 -32.46 -4.62 -17.83
C GLN A 524 -31.20 -3.75 -17.95
N ALA A 525 -30.33 -3.76 -16.94
CA ALA A 525 -29.12 -2.93 -16.89
C ALA A 525 -27.96 -3.57 -17.68
N THR A 526 -28.10 -3.65 -19.01
CA THR A 526 -27.12 -4.32 -19.89
C THR A 526 -26.09 -3.39 -20.51
N ASP A 527 -26.36 -2.07 -20.51
CA ASP A 527 -25.47 -1.07 -21.09
C ASP A 527 -24.22 -0.84 -20.21
N LYS A 528 -23.12 -0.42 -20.83
CA LYS A 528 -21.82 -0.23 -20.17
C LYS A 528 -21.90 0.72 -18.98
N GLU A 529 -22.70 1.75 -19.06
CA GLU A 529 -22.88 2.74 -17.98
C GLU A 529 -23.56 2.18 -16.71
N TYR A 530 -24.22 1.00 -16.78
CA TYR A 530 -24.88 0.34 -15.65
C TYR A 530 -24.07 -0.85 -15.10
N ARG A 531 -22.81 -1.00 -15.49
CA ARG A 531 -21.97 -2.14 -15.08
C ARG A 531 -21.85 -2.23 -13.57
N LEU A 532 -21.56 -1.13 -12.90
CA LEU A 532 -21.41 -1.11 -11.43
C LEU A 532 -22.74 -1.45 -10.74
N LEU A 533 -23.85 -0.86 -11.19
CA LEU A 533 -25.18 -1.18 -10.68
C LEU A 533 -25.49 -2.69 -10.81
N ARG A 534 -25.13 -3.27 -11.95
CA ARG A 534 -25.31 -4.71 -12.21
C ARG A 534 -24.42 -5.56 -11.29
N ALA A 535 -23.16 -5.15 -11.09
CA ALA A 535 -22.23 -5.79 -10.20
C ALA A 535 -22.74 -5.80 -8.74
N ARG A 536 -23.20 -4.65 -8.26
CA ARG A 536 -23.80 -4.50 -6.93
C ARG A 536 -25.08 -5.35 -6.78
N ALA A 537 -25.87 -5.47 -7.84
CA ALA A 537 -27.05 -6.34 -7.83
C ALA A 537 -26.70 -7.83 -7.75
N VAL A 538 -25.63 -8.27 -8.42
CA VAL A 538 -25.07 -9.64 -8.30
C VAL A 538 -24.62 -9.90 -6.87
N GLU A 539 -23.87 -9.01 -6.28
CA GLU A 539 -23.40 -9.09 -4.89
C GLU A 539 -24.57 -9.21 -3.93
N CYS A 540 -25.49 -8.25 -3.98
CA CYS A 540 -26.67 -8.19 -3.11
C CYS A 540 -27.52 -9.47 -3.18
N ALA A 541 -27.83 -9.94 -4.40
CA ALA A 541 -28.65 -11.15 -4.58
C ALA A 541 -27.96 -12.40 -4.00
N SER A 542 -26.64 -12.52 -4.14
CA SER A 542 -25.88 -13.64 -3.59
C SER A 542 -25.79 -13.61 -2.07
N LEU A 543 -25.62 -12.42 -1.46
CA LEU A 543 -25.63 -12.23 0.00
C LEU A 543 -27.01 -12.50 0.59
N ILE A 544 -28.08 -12.03 -0.06
CA ILE A 544 -29.45 -12.41 0.34
C ILE A 544 -29.62 -13.93 0.32
N GLY A 545 -29.10 -14.60 -0.71
CA GLY A 545 -29.14 -16.08 -0.79
C GLY A 545 -28.49 -16.75 0.41
N LEU A 546 -27.34 -16.27 0.86
CA LEU A 546 -26.68 -16.75 2.07
C LEU A 546 -27.51 -16.48 3.33
N ALA A 547 -28.05 -15.28 3.47
CA ALA A 547 -28.82 -14.84 4.63
C ALA A 547 -30.10 -15.68 4.83
N ILE A 548 -30.86 -15.91 3.77
CA ILE A 548 -32.13 -16.64 3.84
C ILE A 548 -31.99 -18.16 3.68
N GLY A 549 -30.85 -18.63 3.21
CA GLY A 549 -30.52 -20.04 3.05
C GLY A 549 -31.14 -20.73 1.83
N LYS A 550 -30.67 -21.94 1.56
CA LYS A 550 -30.97 -22.75 0.38
C LYS A 550 -32.47 -22.94 0.12
N GLU A 551 -33.23 -23.24 1.15
CA GLU A 551 -34.66 -23.59 1.03
C GLU A 551 -35.49 -22.38 0.59
N ALA A 552 -35.29 -21.23 1.20
CA ALA A 552 -36.00 -20.00 0.85
C ALA A 552 -35.54 -19.42 -0.49
N PHE A 553 -34.25 -19.55 -0.83
CA PHE A 553 -33.71 -19.10 -2.10
C PHE A 553 -34.06 -20.01 -3.28
N ALA A 554 -34.55 -21.21 -3.05
CA ALA A 554 -34.79 -22.21 -4.08
C ALA A 554 -35.65 -21.74 -5.28
N SER A 555 -36.60 -20.81 -5.02
CA SER A 555 -37.43 -20.23 -6.10
C SER A 555 -36.67 -19.31 -7.05
N TYR A 556 -35.52 -18.78 -6.64
CA TYR A 556 -34.68 -17.87 -7.41
C TYR A 556 -33.44 -18.53 -8.00
N THR A 557 -33.01 -19.68 -7.45
CA THR A 557 -31.73 -20.33 -7.78
C THR A 557 -31.52 -20.55 -9.28
N THR A 558 -32.49 -21.09 -9.97
CA THR A 558 -32.36 -21.40 -11.41
C THR A 558 -32.19 -20.15 -12.25
N GLU A 559 -33.01 -19.13 -11.97
CA GLU A 559 -32.97 -17.88 -12.71
C GLU A 559 -31.68 -17.10 -12.39
N PHE A 560 -31.26 -17.07 -11.12
CA PHE A 560 -30.03 -16.37 -10.73
C PHE A 560 -28.77 -17.02 -11.32
N ILE A 561 -28.67 -18.35 -11.29
CA ILE A 561 -27.57 -19.09 -11.95
C ILE A 561 -27.55 -18.81 -13.46
N ARG A 562 -28.73 -18.77 -14.13
CA ARG A 562 -28.80 -18.41 -15.53
C ARG A 562 -28.23 -17.01 -15.79
N LEU A 563 -28.61 -16.03 -14.98
CA LEU A 563 -28.12 -14.66 -15.08
C LEU A 563 -26.62 -14.56 -14.83
N LEU A 564 -26.09 -15.23 -13.82
CA LEU A 564 -24.64 -15.28 -13.56
C LEU A 564 -23.86 -15.85 -14.76
N ALA A 565 -24.37 -16.94 -15.34
CA ALA A 565 -23.75 -17.56 -16.50
C ALA A 565 -23.80 -16.66 -17.76
N GLU A 566 -24.89 -15.93 -17.96
CA GLU A 566 -25.03 -14.97 -19.05
C GLU A 566 -24.08 -13.78 -18.86
N ILE A 567 -23.97 -13.24 -17.66
CA ILE A 567 -23.02 -12.15 -17.34
C ILE A 567 -21.60 -12.62 -17.62
N GLN A 568 -21.22 -13.81 -17.15
CA GLN A 568 -19.90 -14.39 -17.36
C GLN A 568 -19.53 -14.51 -18.86
N GLN A 569 -20.51 -14.77 -19.73
CA GLN A 569 -20.28 -14.86 -21.19
C GLN A 569 -20.14 -13.49 -21.86
N THR A 570 -20.62 -12.42 -21.25
CA THR A 570 -20.58 -11.04 -21.79
C THR A 570 -19.36 -10.27 -21.35
N VAL A 571 -18.63 -10.72 -20.35
CA VAL A 571 -17.36 -10.14 -19.92
C VAL A 571 -16.30 -10.46 -20.97
N THR A 572 -15.84 -9.44 -21.69
CA THR A 572 -14.88 -9.57 -22.79
C THR A 572 -13.58 -8.80 -22.56
N ASP A 573 -13.57 -7.88 -21.62
CA ASP A 573 -12.39 -7.13 -21.21
C ASP A 573 -11.76 -7.77 -19.97
N ASP A 574 -10.45 -7.94 -19.97
CA ASP A 574 -9.67 -8.47 -18.85
C ASP A 574 -9.71 -7.56 -17.60
N ASP A 575 -10.31 -6.37 -17.72
CA ASP A 575 -10.38 -5.33 -16.69
C ASP A 575 -11.84 -4.90 -16.37
N ASP A 576 -12.76 -5.85 -16.38
CA ASP A 576 -14.15 -5.54 -16.05
C ASP A 576 -14.37 -5.75 -14.54
N SER A 577 -14.63 -4.68 -13.80
CA SER A 577 -14.91 -4.70 -12.35
C SER A 577 -16.00 -5.69 -11.94
N ILE A 578 -16.91 -6.07 -12.86
CA ILE A 578 -17.94 -7.07 -12.59
C ILE A 578 -17.35 -8.46 -12.35
N THR A 579 -16.15 -8.76 -12.85
CA THR A 579 -15.50 -10.07 -12.71
C THR A 579 -15.34 -10.46 -11.24
N THR A 580 -14.84 -9.54 -10.42
CA THR A 580 -14.64 -9.75 -8.98
C THR A 580 -15.96 -10.10 -8.27
N TYR A 581 -17.01 -9.32 -8.54
CA TYR A 581 -18.34 -9.57 -7.98
C TYR A 581 -18.95 -10.91 -8.43
N LEU A 582 -18.71 -11.28 -9.69
CA LEU A 582 -19.18 -12.54 -10.27
C LEU A 582 -18.48 -13.74 -9.61
N LEU A 583 -17.16 -13.67 -9.43
CA LEU A 583 -16.38 -14.70 -8.75
C LEU A 583 -16.88 -14.90 -7.31
N ALA A 584 -17.05 -13.81 -6.56
CA ALA A 584 -17.57 -13.84 -5.21
C ALA A 584 -19.02 -14.41 -5.14
N ALA A 585 -19.88 -14.04 -6.09
CA ALA A 585 -21.24 -14.56 -6.15
C ALA A 585 -21.27 -16.06 -6.40
N TRP A 586 -20.45 -16.59 -7.29
CA TRP A 586 -20.33 -18.01 -7.53
C TRP A 586 -19.89 -18.79 -6.28
N ALA A 587 -18.92 -18.25 -5.51
CA ALA A 587 -18.48 -18.86 -4.26
C ALA A 587 -19.57 -18.84 -3.19
N ARG A 588 -20.33 -17.74 -3.06
CA ARG A 588 -21.50 -17.68 -2.17
C ARG A 588 -22.58 -18.68 -2.57
N MET A 589 -22.84 -18.84 -3.87
CA MET A 589 -23.75 -19.88 -4.38
C MET A 589 -23.24 -21.29 -4.04
N CYS A 590 -21.94 -21.54 -4.15
CA CYS A 590 -21.33 -22.81 -3.75
C CYS A 590 -21.56 -23.09 -2.25
N LYS A 591 -21.24 -22.12 -1.40
CA LYS A 591 -21.44 -22.21 0.05
C LYS A 591 -22.91 -22.51 0.41
N MET A 592 -23.85 -21.83 -0.24
CA MET A 592 -25.30 -22.02 -0.01
C MET A 592 -25.78 -23.38 -0.51
N MET A 593 -25.34 -23.83 -1.69
CA MET A 593 -25.83 -25.06 -2.33
C MET A 593 -25.10 -26.33 -1.84
N GLY A 594 -23.85 -26.20 -1.39
CA GLY A 594 -23.01 -27.33 -1.00
C GLY A 594 -22.76 -28.28 -2.17
N GLN A 595 -22.90 -29.57 -1.95
CA GLN A 595 -22.65 -30.60 -2.99
C GLN A 595 -23.56 -30.49 -4.23
N ASP A 596 -24.70 -29.81 -4.15
CA ASP A 596 -25.56 -29.54 -5.30
C ASP A 596 -24.96 -28.54 -6.30
N PHE A 597 -23.86 -27.88 -5.92
CA PHE A 597 -23.11 -26.97 -6.79
C PHE A 597 -22.15 -27.70 -7.75
N LEU A 598 -21.74 -28.92 -7.45
CA LEU A 598 -20.76 -29.66 -8.24
C LEU A 598 -21.05 -29.72 -9.76
N PRO A 599 -22.33 -29.83 -10.24
CA PRO A 599 -22.59 -29.83 -11.68
C PRO A 599 -22.22 -28.54 -12.42
N TYR A 600 -22.13 -27.42 -11.71
CA TYR A 600 -21.78 -26.10 -12.28
C TYR A 600 -20.27 -25.82 -12.28
N LEU A 601 -19.51 -26.47 -11.40
CA LEU A 601 -18.09 -26.25 -11.18
C LEU A 601 -17.23 -26.35 -12.46
N PRO A 602 -17.44 -27.29 -13.39
CA PRO A 602 -16.65 -27.38 -14.63
C PRO A 602 -16.71 -26.13 -15.53
N ASN A 603 -17.77 -25.34 -15.43
CA ASN A 603 -17.93 -24.10 -16.21
C ASN A 603 -17.35 -22.88 -15.50
N ILE A 604 -17.20 -22.94 -14.18
CA ILE A 604 -16.75 -21.83 -13.35
C ILE A 604 -15.24 -21.87 -13.12
N MET A 605 -14.67 -23.05 -12.98
CA MET A 605 -13.26 -23.24 -12.67
C MET A 605 -12.30 -22.70 -13.77
N PRO A 606 -12.54 -22.83 -15.07
CA PRO A 606 -11.59 -22.35 -16.07
C PRO A 606 -11.34 -20.82 -15.97
N PRO A 607 -12.34 -19.94 -15.95
CA PRO A 607 -12.09 -18.49 -15.77
C PRO A 607 -11.47 -18.18 -14.41
N LEU A 608 -11.92 -18.84 -13.33
CA LEU A 608 -11.35 -18.65 -12.00
C LEU A 608 -9.85 -18.99 -11.95
N LEU A 609 -9.45 -20.09 -12.55
CA LEU A 609 -8.03 -20.48 -12.63
C LEU A 609 -7.24 -19.53 -13.53
N ALA A 610 -7.86 -18.96 -14.57
CA ALA A 610 -7.22 -17.93 -15.38
C ALA A 610 -6.94 -16.66 -14.57
N SER A 611 -7.94 -16.16 -13.82
CA SER A 611 -7.77 -15.00 -12.91
C SER A 611 -6.72 -15.27 -11.82
N ALA A 612 -6.70 -16.47 -11.22
CA ALA A 612 -5.68 -16.85 -10.24
C ALA A 612 -4.25 -16.91 -10.83
N LYS A 613 -4.12 -17.13 -12.14
CA LYS A 613 -2.82 -17.17 -12.85
C LYS A 613 -2.38 -15.81 -13.39
N LEU A 614 -3.18 -14.76 -13.30
CA LEU A 614 -2.81 -13.42 -13.76
C LEU A 614 -1.44 -13.02 -13.19
N THR A 615 -0.64 -12.38 -14.02
CA THR A 615 0.66 -11.82 -13.61
C THR A 615 0.51 -10.31 -13.48
N PRO A 616 1.14 -9.69 -12.47
CA PRO A 616 1.10 -8.24 -12.36
C PRO A 616 1.65 -7.57 -13.61
N GLU A 617 0.97 -6.54 -14.07
CA GLU A 617 1.46 -5.68 -15.14
C GLU A 617 2.26 -4.54 -14.50
N PHE A 618 3.50 -4.38 -14.97
CA PHE A 618 4.38 -3.29 -14.55
C PHE A 618 4.75 -2.41 -15.72
N THR A 619 4.80 -1.12 -15.48
CA THR A 619 5.40 -0.18 -16.39
C THR A 619 6.42 0.68 -15.66
N PHE A 620 7.56 0.93 -16.31
CA PHE A 620 8.52 1.89 -15.79
C PHE A 620 8.27 3.22 -16.47
N VAL A 621 7.99 4.24 -15.68
CA VAL A 621 7.69 5.58 -16.17
C VAL A 621 8.94 6.45 -16.00
N ASP A 622 9.30 7.16 -17.06
CA ASP A 622 10.36 8.16 -16.98
C ASP A 622 9.79 9.40 -16.26
N PRO A 623 10.34 9.86 -15.14
CA PRO A 623 9.85 11.03 -14.41
C PRO A 623 9.83 12.32 -15.25
N ASP A 624 10.57 12.33 -16.36
CA ASP A 624 10.62 13.45 -17.32
C ASP A 624 9.54 13.34 -18.44
N ASP A 625 8.63 12.36 -18.41
CA ASP A 625 7.61 12.18 -19.46
C ASP A 625 6.35 12.97 -19.09
N GLU A 626 6.16 14.12 -19.73
CA GLU A 626 5.01 15.02 -19.52
C GLU A 626 3.65 14.42 -20.01
N ASP A 627 3.69 13.22 -20.63
CA ASP A 627 2.49 12.57 -21.23
C ASP A 627 2.03 11.33 -20.43
N ILE A 628 2.41 11.16 -19.17
CA ILE A 628 2.09 9.98 -18.35
C ILE A 628 0.58 9.80 -18.20
N GLU A 629 -0.13 10.85 -17.82
CA GLU A 629 -1.60 10.81 -17.63
C GLU A 629 -2.36 10.47 -18.92
N SER A 630 -1.81 10.81 -20.08
CA SER A 630 -2.43 10.46 -21.36
C SER A 630 -2.15 9.02 -21.80
N GLN A 631 -1.05 8.44 -21.34
CA GLN A 631 -0.66 7.05 -21.64
C GLN A 631 -1.31 6.04 -20.69
N PHE A 632 -1.57 6.45 -19.46
CA PHE A 632 -2.17 5.62 -18.40
C PHE A 632 -3.30 6.40 -17.72
N PRO A 633 -4.51 6.40 -18.29
CA PRO A 633 -5.67 7.05 -17.70
C PRO A 633 -5.93 6.54 -16.28
N ALA A 634 -6.28 7.41 -15.36
CA ALA A 634 -6.58 7.06 -13.98
C ALA A 634 -7.69 5.99 -13.88
N ASP A 635 -8.61 5.97 -14.82
CA ASP A 635 -9.71 4.99 -14.90
C ASP A 635 -9.24 3.54 -15.18
N ASP A 636 -7.99 3.33 -15.60
CA ASP A 636 -7.46 2.02 -15.97
C ASP A 636 -6.82 1.26 -14.77
N GLY A 637 -6.95 1.77 -13.54
CA GLY A 637 -6.50 1.10 -12.31
C GLY A 637 -4.97 0.99 -12.18
N TRP A 638 -4.24 1.99 -12.66
CA TRP A 638 -2.80 2.09 -12.48
C TRP A 638 -2.46 2.92 -11.24
N GLU A 639 -1.66 2.37 -10.36
CA GLU A 639 -1.02 3.09 -9.27
C GLU A 639 0.48 3.24 -9.52
N PHE A 640 1.00 4.43 -9.23
CA PHE A 640 2.41 4.75 -9.45
C PHE A 640 3.14 4.87 -8.12
N VAL A 641 4.15 4.01 -7.93
CA VAL A 641 4.98 3.99 -6.73
C VAL A 641 6.39 4.42 -7.10
N GLY A 642 6.92 5.40 -6.39
CA GLY A 642 8.31 5.84 -6.52
C GLY A 642 9.25 4.88 -5.79
N ILE A 643 10.10 4.16 -6.51
CA ILE A 643 11.14 3.29 -5.93
C ILE A 643 12.50 3.73 -6.47
N ASN A 644 13.39 4.15 -5.58
CA ASN A 644 14.77 4.55 -5.93
C ASN A 644 14.86 5.61 -7.06
N GLY A 645 13.95 6.59 -7.04
CA GLY A 645 13.92 7.66 -8.05
C GLY A 645 13.38 7.24 -9.42
N GLN A 646 12.76 6.08 -9.52
CA GLN A 646 11.99 5.62 -10.68
C GLN A 646 10.52 5.47 -10.29
N GLN A 647 9.62 5.90 -11.14
CA GLN A 647 8.20 5.62 -10.98
C GLN A 647 7.86 4.29 -11.65
N ILE A 648 7.28 3.40 -10.86
CA ILE A 648 6.79 2.10 -11.34
C ILE A 648 5.27 2.14 -11.27
N GLY A 649 4.61 2.04 -12.43
CA GLY A 649 3.17 1.83 -12.48
C GLY A 649 2.84 0.36 -12.27
N ILE A 650 1.89 0.09 -11.38
CA ILE A 650 1.37 -1.26 -11.08
C ILE A 650 -0.13 -1.23 -11.33
N LYS A 651 -0.64 -2.21 -12.07
CA LYS A 651 -2.09 -2.33 -12.32
C LYS A 651 -2.77 -3.03 -11.14
N THR A 652 -3.37 -2.25 -10.25
CA THR A 652 -3.98 -2.73 -9.00
C THR A 652 -5.24 -3.55 -9.22
N SER A 653 -6.05 -3.21 -10.23
CA SER A 653 -7.24 -3.98 -10.60
C SER A 653 -6.95 -5.46 -10.90
N VAL A 654 -5.82 -5.75 -11.55
CA VAL A 654 -5.35 -7.12 -11.83
C VAL A 654 -4.96 -7.84 -10.53
N LEU A 655 -4.38 -7.11 -9.58
CA LEU A 655 -3.99 -7.69 -8.28
C LEU A 655 -5.22 -8.05 -7.44
N GLU A 656 -6.25 -7.19 -7.44
CA GLU A 656 -7.50 -7.44 -6.73
C GLU A 656 -8.29 -8.59 -7.34
N GLU A 657 -8.38 -8.67 -8.67
CA GLU A 657 -9.00 -9.81 -9.34
C GLU A 657 -8.30 -11.12 -8.97
N LYS A 658 -6.96 -11.12 -8.98
CA LYS A 658 -6.16 -12.28 -8.58
C LYS A 658 -6.40 -12.64 -7.11
N SER A 659 -6.44 -11.68 -6.20
CA SER A 659 -6.72 -11.91 -4.78
C SER A 659 -8.06 -12.57 -4.59
N THR A 660 -9.10 -11.98 -5.16
CA THR A 660 -10.46 -12.55 -5.11
C THR A 660 -10.50 -13.95 -5.67
N ALA A 661 -9.83 -14.21 -6.82
CA ALA A 661 -9.81 -15.54 -7.40
C ALA A 661 -9.16 -16.58 -6.48
N VAL A 662 -8.06 -16.28 -5.83
CA VAL A 662 -7.39 -17.20 -4.89
C VAL A 662 -8.24 -17.43 -3.64
N GLU A 663 -8.89 -16.39 -3.09
CA GLU A 663 -9.82 -16.50 -1.98
C GLU A 663 -11.05 -17.40 -2.32
N MET A 664 -11.53 -17.29 -3.56
CA MET A 664 -12.63 -18.15 -4.01
C MET A 664 -12.19 -19.61 -4.13
N LEU A 665 -10.95 -19.89 -4.53
CA LEU A 665 -10.39 -21.24 -4.47
C LEU A 665 -10.36 -21.79 -3.03
N VAL A 666 -10.06 -20.97 -2.03
CA VAL A 666 -10.15 -21.35 -0.61
C VAL A 666 -11.58 -21.73 -0.25
N SER A 667 -12.56 -20.94 -0.69
CA SER A 667 -13.97 -21.20 -0.42
C SER A 667 -14.44 -22.51 -1.05
N TYR A 668 -14.09 -22.76 -2.33
CA TYR A 668 -14.47 -24.00 -3.01
C TYR A 668 -13.82 -25.24 -2.39
N ALA A 669 -12.53 -25.17 -2.05
CA ALA A 669 -11.86 -26.28 -1.36
C ALA A 669 -12.56 -26.59 -0.03
N ARG A 670 -12.85 -25.55 0.78
CA ARG A 670 -13.52 -25.71 2.08
C ARG A 670 -14.92 -26.30 1.95
N ASP A 671 -15.74 -25.80 1.02
CA ASP A 671 -17.17 -26.10 0.96
C ASP A 671 -17.48 -27.40 0.20
N LEU A 672 -16.63 -27.82 -0.73
CA LEU A 672 -16.86 -29.01 -1.55
C LEU A 672 -16.06 -30.25 -1.09
N GLY A 673 -14.98 -30.08 -0.31
CA GLY A 673 -14.17 -31.17 0.21
C GLY A 673 -13.74 -32.15 -0.88
N ALA A 674 -13.99 -33.44 -0.70
CA ALA A 674 -13.64 -34.47 -1.70
C ALA A 674 -14.18 -34.22 -3.11
N GLY A 675 -15.24 -33.42 -3.29
CA GLY A 675 -15.76 -33.00 -4.59
C GLY A 675 -14.83 -32.07 -5.37
N PHE A 676 -13.91 -31.41 -4.68
CA PHE A 676 -12.93 -30.51 -5.29
C PHE A 676 -11.68 -31.23 -5.82
N LEU A 677 -11.52 -32.54 -5.54
CA LEU A 677 -10.35 -33.34 -5.92
C LEU A 677 -9.87 -33.17 -7.38
N PRO A 678 -10.74 -33.08 -8.41
CA PRO A 678 -10.29 -32.94 -9.80
C PRO A 678 -9.40 -31.70 -10.05
N TYR A 679 -9.52 -30.67 -9.21
CA TYR A 679 -8.81 -29.39 -9.34
C TYR A 679 -7.62 -29.26 -8.41
N VAL A 680 -7.51 -30.10 -7.39
CA VAL A 680 -6.45 -30.08 -6.37
C VAL A 680 -5.04 -30.01 -6.97
N PRO A 681 -4.65 -30.82 -7.99
CA PRO A 681 -3.29 -30.73 -8.51
C PRO A 681 -2.96 -29.39 -9.15
N GLU A 682 -3.88 -28.86 -9.96
CA GLU A 682 -3.67 -27.58 -10.66
C GLU A 682 -3.69 -26.41 -9.67
N VAL A 683 -4.59 -26.41 -8.70
CA VAL A 683 -4.67 -25.38 -7.66
C VAL A 683 -3.41 -25.39 -6.79
N LEU A 684 -2.88 -26.57 -6.47
CA LEU A 684 -1.61 -26.67 -5.74
C LEU A 684 -0.43 -26.07 -6.53
N GLU A 685 -0.36 -26.33 -7.86
CA GLU A 685 0.65 -25.71 -8.71
C GLU A 685 0.55 -24.18 -8.73
N ILE A 686 -0.66 -23.62 -8.67
CA ILE A 686 -0.89 -22.18 -8.60
C ILE A 686 -0.50 -21.62 -7.21
N ALA A 687 -0.94 -22.26 -6.13
CA ALA A 687 -0.79 -21.76 -4.77
C ALA A 687 0.69 -21.71 -4.30
N LEU A 688 1.49 -22.73 -4.63
CA LEU A 688 2.86 -22.82 -4.14
C LEU A 688 3.78 -21.64 -4.54
N PRO A 689 3.78 -21.12 -5.79
CA PRO A 689 4.51 -19.90 -6.14
C PRO A 689 3.97 -18.64 -5.45
N LEU A 690 2.66 -18.58 -5.21
CA LEU A 690 1.99 -17.40 -4.65
C LEU A 690 2.38 -17.12 -3.19
N LEU A 691 2.96 -18.07 -2.47
CA LEU A 691 3.56 -17.82 -1.15
C LEU A 691 4.66 -16.74 -1.17
N LYS A 692 5.22 -16.44 -2.33
CA LYS A 692 6.23 -15.39 -2.56
C LYS A 692 5.72 -14.24 -3.42
N PHE A 693 4.43 -14.08 -3.48
CA PHE A 693 3.80 -13.01 -4.26
C PHE A 693 3.77 -11.71 -3.44
N TYR A 694 4.92 -11.01 -3.35
CA TYR A 694 5.10 -9.81 -2.52
C TYR A 694 4.32 -8.58 -2.97
N PHE A 695 3.59 -8.65 -4.08
CA PHE A 695 2.80 -7.53 -4.61
C PHE A 695 1.44 -7.36 -3.97
N HIS A 696 0.94 -8.40 -3.28
CA HIS A 696 -0.37 -8.36 -2.63
C HIS A 696 -0.44 -9.36 -1.49
N GLU A 697 -0.65 -8.85 -0.28
CA GLU A 697 -0.66 -9.65 0.94
C GLU A 697 -1.80 -10.68 0.95
N GLY A 698 -3.04 -10.27 0.63
CA GLY A 698 -4.20 -11.17 0.59
C GLY A 698 -3.99 -12.40 -0.29
N VAL A 699 -3.29 -12.24 -1.44
CA VAL A 699 -2.95 -13.38 -2.32
C VAL A 699 -2.05 -14.38 -1.61
N ARG A 700 -1.07 -13.92 -0.84
CA ARG A 700 -0.15 -14.78 -0.08
C ARG A 700 -0.88 -15.54 1.02
N HIS A 701 -1.72 -14.82 1.79
CA HIS A 701 -2.52 -15.39 2.88
C HIS A 701 -3.51 -16.44 2.37
N ALA A 702 -4.24 -16.14 1.30
CA ALA A 702 -5.16 -17.08 0.68
C ALA A 702 -4.44 -18.33 0.13
N ALA A 703 -3.27 -18.14 -0.51
CA ALA A 703 -2.46 -19.25 -0.99
C ALA A 703 -1.97 -20.16 0.14
N ALA A 704 -1.56 -19.60 1.28
CA ALA A 704 -1.19 -20.38 2.45
C ALA A 704 -2.38 -21.15 3.03
N ALA A 705 -3.54 -20.50 3.16
CA ALA A 705 -4.77 -21.09 3.66
C ALA A 705 -5.30 -22.27 2.80
N LEU A 706 -5.02 -22.26 1.49
CA LEU A 706 -5.35 -23.35 0.58
C LEU A 706 -4.65 -24.67 0.93
N LEU A 707 -3.39 -24.63 1.37
CA LEU A 707 -2.55 -25.83 1.44
C LEU A 707 -3.12 -26.94 2.36
N PRO A 708 -3.55 -26.66 3.61
CA PRO A 708 -4.16 -27.67 4.45
C PRO A 708 -5.52 -28.16 3.92
N LEU A 709 -6.29 -27.30 3.23
CA LEU A 709 -7.57 -27.66 2.63
C LEU A 709 -7.37 -28.65 1.49
N LEU A 710 -6.42 -28.39 0.58
CA LEU A 710 -6.13 -29.31 -0.54
C LEU A 710 -5.66 -30.68 -0.05
N LEU A 711 -4.88 -30.74 1.05
CA LEU A 711 -4.51 -31.99 1.69
C LEU A 711 -5.72 -32.70 2.31
N THR A 712 -6.64 -31.93 2.90
CA THR A 712 -7.89 -32.46 3.46
C THR A 712 -8.75 -33.08 2.36
N ASP A 713 -8.98 -32.36 1.27
CA ASP A 713 -9.78 -32.82 0.12
C ASP A 713 -9.21 -34.12 -0.48
N ALA A 714 -7.89 -34.14 -0.67
CA ALA A 714 -7.19 -35.32 -1.16
C ALA A 714 -7.35 -36.53 -0.22
N LYS A 715 -7.30 -36.31 1.09
CA LYS A 715 -7.47 -37.35 2.10
C LYS A 715 -8.89 -37.84 2.19
N GLU A 716 -9.88 -36.94 2.17
CA GLU A 716 -11.30 -37.28 2.17
C GLU A 716 -11.69 -38.05 0.92
N ALA A 717 -11.11 -37.72 -0.21
CA ALA A 717 -11.29 -38.45 -1.48
C ALA A 717 -10.57 -39.80 -1.52
N ASN A 718 -9.83 -40.17 -0.44
CA ASN A 718 -9.09 -41.42 -0.31
C ASN A 718 -8.05 -41.65 -1.39
N ILE A 719 -7.33 -40.60 -1.83
CA ILE A 719 -6.17 -40.81 -2.72
C ILE A 719 -5.06 -41.58 -2.00
N GLY A 720 -4.17 -42.21 -2.79
CA GLY A 720 -3.14 -43.09 -2.27
C GLY A 720 -2.11 -42.37 -1.37
N PRO A 721 -1.54 -43.05 -0.36
CA PRO A 721 -0.54 -42.42 0.55
C PRO A 721 0.69 -41.86 -0.18
N ASN A 722 1.07 -42.46 -1.32
CA ASN A 722 2.20 -41.97 -2.11
C ASN A 722 1.89 -40.62 -2.74
N GLU A 723 0.70 -40.41 -3.25
CA GLU A 723 0.27 -39.15 -3.87
C GLU A 723 0.16 -38.04 -2.84
N ILE A 724 -0.43 -38.34 -1.67
CA ILE A 724 -0.43 -37.40 -0.53
C ILE A 724 1.01 -37.04 -0.12
N GLY A 725 1.90 -38.02 -0.10
CA GLY A 725 3.33 -37.81 0.23
C GLY A 725 4.04 -36.90 -0.78
N ILE A 726 3.73 -37.01 -2.06
CA ILE A 726 4.26 -36.10 -3.10
C ILE A 726 3.75 -34.67 -2.88
N MET A 727 2.47 -34.51 -2.66
CA MET A 727 1.86 -33.20 -2.35
C MET A 727 2.53 -32.57 -1.13
N TRP A 728 2.64 -33.35 -0.04
CA TRP A 728 3.24 -32.89 1.20
C TRP A 728 4.70 -32.46 1.00
N ASN A 729 5.51 -33.22 0.29
CA ASN A 729 6.90 -32.86 0.05
C ASN A 729 7.03 -31.53 -0.72
N SER A 730 6.15 -31.28 -1.70
CA SER A 730 6.14 -30.02 -2.44
C SER A 730 5.72 -28.84 -1.55
N ILE A 731 4.72 -29.02 -0.69
CA ILE A 731 4.26 -28.03 0.27
C ILE A 731 5.37 -27.75 1.29
N PHE A 732 5.93 -28.79 1.89
CA PHE A 732 6.98 -28.70 2.91
C PHE A 732 8.17 -27.87 2.39
N GLU A 733 8.70 -28.21 1.21
CA GLU A 733 9.83 -27.50 0.61
C GLU A 733 9.58 -25.99 0.47
N LYS A 734 8.38 -25.62 0.08
CA LYS A 734 8.03 -24.20 -0.11
C LYS A 734 7.83 -23.48 1.20
N LEU A 735 7.10 -24.09 2.17
CA LEU A 735 6.88 -23.47 3.48
C LEU A 735 8.22 -23.25 4.21
N ILE A 736 9.14 -24.23 4.22
CA ILE A 736 10.46 -24.07 4.85
C ILE A 736 11.29 -22.99 4.17
N LYS A 737 11.22 -22.86 2.85
CA LYS A 737 11.91 -21.77 2.15
C LYS A 737 11.37 -20.40 2.52
N VAL A 738 10.06 -20.28 2.71
CA VAL A 738 9.42 -19.03 3.15
C VAL A 738 9.81 -18.75 4.61
N MET A 739 9.67 -19.72 5.52
CA MET A 739 10.03 -19.54 6.92
C MET A 739 11.44 -18.98 7.11
N LYS A 740 12.42 -19.34 6.25
CA LYS A 740 13.80 -18.86 6.38
C LYS A 740 14.01 -17.40 6.02
N ILE A 741 13.25 -16.89 5.07
CA ILE A 741 13.50 -15.59 4.43
C ILE A 741 12.43 -14.54 4.72
N GLU A 742 11.32 -14.93 5.34
CA GLU A 742 10.19 -14.05 5.58
C GLU A 742 10.50 -13.06 6.70
N ASP A 743 10.25 -11.79 6.45
CA ASP A 743 10.43 -10.70 7.40
C ASP A 743 9.08 -10.05 7.78
N ASP A 744 8.00 -10.26 6.99
CA ASP A 744 6.64 -9.89 7.34
C ASP A 744 6.11 -10.84 8.43
N LEU A 745 5.86 -10.28 9.61
CA LEU A 745 5.51 -11.04 10.81
C LEU A 745 4.11 -11.67 10.72
N THR A 746 3.16 -10.95 10.15
CA THR A 746 1.78 -11.41 10.01
C THR A 746 1.72 -12.63 9.09
N PHE A 747 2.41 -12.55 7.97
CA PHE A 747 2.49 -13.69 7.05
C PHE A 747 3.34 -14.84 7.62
N LEU A 748 4.41 -14.54 8.35
CA LEU A 748 5.23 -15.57 9.01
C LEU A 748 4.42 -16.38 10.04
N ALA A 749 3.59 -15.71 10.84
CA ALA A 749 2.65 -16.38 11.76
C ALA A 749 1.69 -17.31 10.99
N GLN A 750 1.09 -16.82 9.90
CA GLN A 750 0.24 -17.62 9.02
C GLN A 750 0.96 -18.85 8.45
N VAL A 751 2.23 -18.73 8.08
CA VAL A 751 3.03 -19.84 7.54
C VAL A 751 3.25 -20.93 8.60
N TYR A 752 3.54 -20.56 9.87
CA TYR A 752 3.65 -21.52 10.97
C TYR A 752 2.31 -22.19 11.27
N SER A 753 1.22 -21.42 11.31
CA SER A 753 -0.13 -21.93 11.46
C SER A 753 -0.50 -22.94 10.37
N THR A 754 -0.28 -22.55 9.10
CA THR A 754 -0.48 -23.41 7.92
C THR A 754 0.32 -24.70 8.00
N PHE A 755 1.58 -24.62 8.43
CA PHE A 755 2.43 -25.80 8.61
C PHE A 755 1.87 -26.74 9.67
N ALA A 756 1.46 -26.21 10.82
CA ALA A 756 0.84 -26.99 11.89
C ALA A 756 -0.47 -27.66 11.44
N ASP A 757 -1.30 -26.94 10.69
CA ASP A 757 -2.58 -27.46 10.17
C ASP A 757 -2.35 -28.58 9.13
N CYS A 758 -1.37 -28.43 8.24
CA CYS A 758 -0.99 -29.51 7.33
C CYS A 758 -0.59 -30.78 8.10
N ILE A 759 0.19 -30.64 9.19
CA ILE A 759 0.58 -31.80 10.03
C ILE A 759 -0.63 -32.42 10.73
N LYS A 760 -1.56 -31.62 11.26
CA LYS A 760 -2.83 -32.11 11.83
C LYS A 760 -3.61 -32.95 10.83
N VAL A 761 -3.72 -32.43 9.60
CA VAL A 761 -4.42 -33.16 8.52
C VAL A 761 -3.73 -34.46 8.19
N LEU A 762 -2.41 -34.46 8.05
CA LEU A 762 -1.66 -35.66 7.65
C LEU A 762 -1.59 -36.72 8.76
N GLY A 763 -1.39 -36.30 9.99
CA GLY A 763 -1.31 -37.18 11.15
C GLY A 763 0.04 -37.92 11.29
N SER A 764 0.02 -39.07 11.94
CA SER A 764 1.22 -39.83 12.31
C SER A 764 2.10 -40.20 11.12
N ASN A 765 3.42 -40.10 11.30
CA ASN A 765 4.45 -40.45 10.32
C ASN A 765 4.50 -39.54 9.05
N CYS A 766 3.98 -38.33 9.11
CA CYS A 766 4.03 -37.39 8.00
C CYS A 766 5.39 -36.70 7.83
N LEU A 767 6.22 -36.61 8.87
CA LEU A 767 7.50 -35.95 8.86
C LEU A 767 8.67 -36.94 8.84
N LEU A 768 9.60 -36.76 7.92
CA LEU A 768 10.88 -37.46 7.89
C LEU A 768 11.88 -36.80 8.85
N PRO A 769 12.88 -37.53 9.39
CA PRO A 769 13.91 -36.96 10.24
C PRO A 769 14.60 -35.73 9.63
N THR A 770 14.92 -35.79 8.34
CA THR A 770 15.53 -34.66 7.61
C THR A 770 14.62 -33.43 7.53
N GLN A 771 13.31 -33.64 7.39
CA GLN A 771 12.34 -32.57 7.38
C GLN A 771 12.23 -31.90 8.78
N ILE A 772 12.30 -32.67 9.83
CA ILE A 772 12.31 -32.13 11.20
C ILE A 772 13.57 -31.27 11.42
N GLU A 773 14.74 -31.76 10.99
CA GLU A 773 16.01 -31.00 11.07
C GLU A 773 15.92 -29.67 10.30
N GLU A 774 15.38 -29.70 9.09
CA GLU A 774 15.19 -28.47 8.29
C GLU A 774 14.22 -27.48 8.92
N TYR A 775 13.11 -27.97 9.50
CA TYR A 775 12.15 -27.15 10.22
C TYR A 775 12.79 -26.50 11.45
N ILE A 776 13.49 -27.29 12.28
CA ILE A 776 14.18 -26.80 13.49
C ILE A 776 15.20 -25.72 13.11
N LYS A 777 15.98 -25.94 12.05
CA LYS A 777 16.95 -24.95 11.60
C LYS A 777 16.28 -23.65 11.13
N ALA A 778 15.20 -23.73 10.35
CA ALA A 778 14.46 -22.56 9.91
C ALA A 778 13.85 -21.79 11.10
N THR A 779 13.32 -22.52 12.08
CA THR A 779 12.74 -21.94 13.29
C THR A 779 13.81 -21.32 14.19
N ASP A 780 14.98 -21.94 14.35
CA ASP A 780 16.10 -21.37 15.09
C ASP A 780 16.56 -20.04 14.50
N GLU A 781 16.70 -19.97 13.16
CA GLU A 781 17.05 -18.73 12.44
C GLU A 781 16.01 -17.62 12.69
N GLN A 782 14.72 -17.92 12.66
CA GLN A 782 13.66 -16.94 12.92
C GLN A 782 13.59 -16.55 14.40
N LEU A 783 13.74 -17.48 15.32
CA LEU A 783 13.76 -17.15 16.75
C LEU A 783 14.94 -16.23 17.12
N HIS A 784 16.08 -16.35 16.47
CA HIS A 784 17.17 -15.39 16.66
C HIS A 784 16.81 -14.00 16.17
N LYS A 785 16.18 -13.88 14.99
CA LYS A 785 15.67 -12.60 14.49
C LYS A 785 14.62 -11.98 15.44
N SER A 786 13.67 -12.78 15.92
CA SER A 786 12.67 -12.38 16.91
C SER A 786 13.32 -11.87 18.20
N PHE A 787 14.32 -12.60 18.71
CA PHE A 787 15.05 -12.17 19.89
C PHE A 787 15.74 -10.81 19.71
N ASP A 788 16.39 -10.61 18.57
CA ASP A 788 17.09 -9.34 18.27
C ASP A 788 16.09 -8.18 18.16
N ARG A 789 14.93 -8.37 17.51
CA ARG A 789 13.87 -7.35 17.45
C ARG A 789 13.30 -7.00 18.82
N LEU A 790 12.92 -8.00 19.60
CA LEU A 790 12.39 -7.80 20.96
C LEU A 790 13.42 -7.14 21.90
N LYS A 791 14.69 -7.48 21.77
CA LYS A 791 15.75 -6.85 22.53
C LYS A 791 15.90 -5.36 22.16
N THR A 792 15.90 -5.04 20.90
CA THR A 792 15.97 -3.65 20.42
C THR A 792 14.79 -2.85 20.94
N ARG A 793 13.57 -3.39 20.82
CA ARG A 793 12.33 -2.76 21.27
C ARG A 793 12.31 -2.54 22.78
N GLU A 794 12.84 -3.47 23.56
CA GLU A 794 12.96 -3.32 25.01
C GLU A 794 14.00 -2.25 25.39
N GLU A 795 15.09 -2.14 24.65
CA GLU A 795 16.06 -1.04 24.80
C GLU A 795 15.43 0.31 24.46
N GLU A 796 14.58 0.39 23.44
CA GLU A 796 13.82 1.59 23.04
C GLU A 796 12.78 1.99 24.10
N LYS A 797 12.06 1.02 24.70
CA LYS A 797 11.18 1.27 25.86
C LYS A 797 11.96 1.90 27.02
N GLN A 798 13.12 1.34 27.36
CA GLN A 798 13.95 1.82 28.48
C GLN A 798 14.52 3.22 28.22
N ASN A 799 14.83 3.53 26.98
CA ASN A 799 15.33 4.85 26.56
C ASN A 799 14.19 5.88 26.37
N GLY A 800 12.93 5.45 26.44
CA GLY A 800 11.75 6.29 26.18
C GLY A 800 11.66 6.71 24.72
N GLU A 801 12.14 5.87 23.83
CA GLU A 801 11.99 6.01 22.37
C GLU A 801 10.76 5.25 21.85
N TYR A 802 10.19 4.34 22.63
CA TYR A 802 8.94 3.63 22.38
C TYR A 802 8.07 3.56 23.64
N ASP A 803 6.78 3.86 23.50
CA ASP A 803 5.73 3.72 24.52
C ASP A 803 4.52 2.97 23.96
N PRO A 804 4.26 1.71 24.39
CA PRO A 804 3.15 0.90 23.87
C PRO A 804 1.75 1.50 24.06
N GLU A 805 1.59 2.47 24.97
CA GLU A 805 0.32 3.16 25.17
C GLU A 805 0.08 4.32 24.19
N GLU A 806 1.14 4.83 23.57
CA GLU A 806 1.12 6.02 22.72
C GLU A 806 1.56 5.73 21.28
N ASP A 807 2.33 4.66 21.03
CA ASP A 807 2.84 4.23 19.72
C ASP A 807 2.03 3.03 19.21
N GLU A 808 0.83 3.27 18.70
CA GLU A 808 -0.11 2.22 18.31
C GLU A 808 0.44 1.31 17.21
N GLU A 809 1.06 1.88 16.17
CA GLU A 809 1.68 1.13 15.07
C GLU A 809 2.82 0.22 15.54
N LEU A 810 3.71 0.73 16.40
CA LEU A 810 4.78 -0.09 16.98
C LEU A 810 4.24 -1.14 17.97
N ALA A 811 3.10 -0.86 18.61
CA ALA A 811 2.42 -1.83 19.46
C ALA A 811 1.76 -2.96 18.64
N GLU A 812 1.24 -2.65 17.45
CA GLU A 812 0.74 -3.66 16.50
C GLU A 812 1.86 -4.54 15.96
N GLU A 813 3.04 -3.98 15.66
CA GLU A 813 4.21 -4.78 15.33
C GLU A 813 4.66 -5.69 16.48
N GLU A 814 4.59 -5.21 17.73
CA GLU A 814 4.87 -6.04 18.91
C GLU A 814 3.84 -7.17 19.04
N ALA A 815 2.57 -6.91 18.80
CA ALA A 815 1.52 -7.92 18.80
C ALA A 815 1.74 -8.95 17.69
N SER A 816 2.10 -8.52 16.49
CA SER A 816 2.44 -9.43 15.38
C SER A 816 3.65 -10.32 15.70
N GLU A 817 4.64 -9.81 16.43
CA GLU A 817 5.77 -10.63 16.92
C GLU A 817 5.29 -11.69 17.94
N GLU A 818 4.37 -11.32 18.84
CA GLU A 818 3.77 -12.26 19.79
C GLU A 818 2.98 -13.36 19.08
N ASP A 819 2.24 -13.00 18.02
CA ASP A 819 1.51 -13.97 17.20
C ASP A 819 2.46 -14.97 16.54
N VAL A 820 3.58 -14.51 15.96
CA VAL A 820 4.60 -15.42 15.43
C VAL A 820 5.08 -16.41 16.50
N LEU A 821 5.42 -15.92 17.68
CA LEU A 821 5.91 -16.75 18.77
C LEU A 821 4.87 -17.78 19.23
N GLU A 822 3.59 -17.38 19.34
CA GLU A 822 2.49 -18.29 19.70
C GLU A 822 2.26 -19.35 18.62
N GLU A 823 2.29 -19.00 17.34
CA GLU A 823 2.15 -19.98 16.25
C GLU A 823 3.35 -20.94 16.17
N VAL A 824 4.56 -20.46 16.45
CA VAL A 824 5.75 -21.31 16.61
C VAL A 824 5.54 -22.33 17.76
N LYS A 825 5.06 -21.87 18.93
CA LYS A 825 4.73 -22.76 20.05
C LYS A 825 3.65 -23.76 19.68
N GLY A 826 2.58 -23.30 19.02
CA GLY A 826 1.50 -24.15 18.52
C GLY A 826 2.02 -25.25 17.60
N SER A 827 2.96 -24.92 16.72
CA SER A 827 3.57 -25.90 15.82
C SER A 827 4.40 -26.97 16.56
N PHE A 828 5.13 -26.61 17.62
CA PHE A 828 5.86 -27.57 18.47
C PHE A 828 4.90 -28.56 19.14
N ILE A 829 3.79 -28.08 19.68
CA ILE A 829 2.78 -28.91 20.30
C ILE A 829 2.21 -29.92 19.29
N VAL A 830 1.85 -29.45 18.10
CA VAL A 830 1.30 -30.32 17.04
C VAL A 830 2.31 -31.35 16.57
N ILE A 831 3.57 -30.99 16.39
CA ILE A 831 4.63 -31.92 16.01
C ILE A 831 4.84 -32.97 17.12
N TYR A 832 4.86 -32.53 18.40
CA TYR A 832 4.98 -33.48 19.52
C TYR A 832 3.79 -34.42 19.61
N GLN A 833 2.56 -33.93 19.44
CA GLN A 833 1.35 -34.76 19.40
C GLN A 833 1.40 -35.82 18.28
N THR A 834 2.08 -35.51 17.19
CA THR A 834 2.20 -36.38 16.01
C THR A 834 3.35 -37.39 16.15
N LEU A 835 4.50 -36.96 16.64
CA LEU A 835 5.73 -37.78 16.73
C LEU A 835 6.01 -38.33 18.09
N GLY A 836 5.36 -37.80 19.13
CA GLY A 836 5.63 -38.17 20.54
C GLY A 836 7.06 -37.84 20.99
N PRO A 837 7.63 -38.63 21.89
CA PRO A 837 8.96 -38.39 22.43
C PRO A 837 10.09 -38.33 21.40
N ALA A 838 9.89 -38.82 20.19
CA ALA A 838 10.88 -38.78 19.12
C ALA A 838 11.20 -37.34 18.65
N PHE A 839 10.34 -36.38 18.94
CA PHE A 839 10.58 -34.97 18.65
C PHE A 839 11.55 -34.30 19.62
N MET A 840 11.62 -34.76 20.86
CA MET A 840 12.39 -34.08 21.90
C MET A 840 13.87 -33.84 21.58
N PRO A 841 14.63 -34.79 20.99
CA PRO A 841 16.02 -34.54 20.64
C PRO A 841 16.24 -33.42 19.64
N TYR A 842 15.23 -33.13 18.81
CA TYR A 842 15.23 -32.00 17.85
C TYR A 842 14.87 -30.70 18.56
N PHE A 843 13.84 -30.73 19.41
CA PHE A 843 13.42 -29.57 20.20
C PHE A 843 14.53 -29.07 21.13
N GLU A 844 15.30 -29.98 21.75
CA GLU A 844 16.44 -29.63 22.61
C GLU A 844 17.51 -28.79 21.90
N GLN A 845 17.58 -28.83 20.55
CA GLN A 845 18.52 -28.02 19.79
C GLN A 845 18.15 -26.52 19.84
N LEU A 846 16.89 -26.16 20.09
CA LEU A 846 16.43 -24.78 20.27
C LEU A 846 16.72 -24.23 21.68
N SER A 847 17.20 -25.04 22.63
CA SER A 847 17.48 -24.61 24.01
C SER A 847 18.40 -23.39 24.10
N PRO A 848 19.43 -23.21 23.24
CA PRO A 848 20.26 -22.02 23.29
C PRO A 848 19.51 -20.74 23.03
N VAL A 849 18.64 -20.69 21.98
CA VAL A 849 17.87 -19.50 21.64
C VAL A 849 16.74 -19.26 22.65
N LEU A 850 16.05 -20.31 23.12
CA LEU A 850 15.04 -20.19 24.19
C LEU A 850 15.62 -19.59 25.48
N ASN A 851 16.87 -19.98 25.85
CA ASN A 851 17.55 -19.39 26.99
C ASN A 851 17.92 -17.91 26.78
N GLN A 852 18.10 -17.44 25.54
CA GLN A 852 18.31 -16.03 25.29
C GLN A 852 17.07 -15.20 25.62
N PHE A 853 15.88 -15.65 25.23
CA PHE A 853 14.63 -14.98 25.60
C PHE A 853 14.46 -14.83 27.12
N LEU A 854 14.91 -15.79 27.90
CA LEU A 854 14.87 -15.71 29.37
C LEU A 854 15.83 -14.64 29.97
N THR A 855 16.69 -14.05 29.14
CA THR A 855 17.62 -12.99 29.60
C THR A 855 16.98 -11.60 29.61
N ILE A 856 15.79 -11.43 29.02
CA ILE A 856 15.05 -10.17 28.97
C ILE A 856 13.81 -10.27 29.88
N PRO A 857 13.96 -10.01 31.19
CA PRO A 857 12.85 -10.19 32.12
C PRO A 857 11.70 -9.21 31.87
N ASN A 858 10.49 -9.69 32.06
CA ASN A 858 9.22 -8.96 31.84
C ASN A 858 8.93 -8.60 30.37
N SER A 859 9.61 -9.21 29.40
CA SER A 859 9.24 -9.11 27.98
C SER A 859 8.24 -10.20 27.61
N SER A 860 7.44 -9.98 26.56
CA SER A 860 6.57 -10.99 25.97
C SER A 860 7.34 -12.24 25.53
N GLY A 861 8.55 -12.07 25.01
CA GLY A 861 9.45 -13.18 24.67
C GLY A 861 9.89 -14.02 25.88
N HIS A 862 10.09 -13.41 27.05
CA HIS A 862 10.38 -14.15 28.29
C HIS A 862 9.18 -15.00 28.71
N GLU A 863 7.99 -14.42 28.74
CA GLU A 863 6.75 -15.13 29.10
C GLU A 863 6.48 -16.28 28.15
N TRP A 864 6.68 -16.04 26.84
CA TRP A 864 6.57 -17.07 25.82
C TRP A 864 7.54 -18.23 26.03
N ALA A 865 8.84 -17.97 26.26
CA ALA A 865 9.85 -19.02 26.48
C ALA A 865 9.56 -19.87 27.72
N VAL A 866 9.03 -19.23 28.78
CA VAL A 866 8.55 -19.95 29.99
C VAL A 866 7.34 -20.82 29.63
N SER A 867 6.36 -20.28 28.91
CA SER A 867 5.17 -21.00 28.46
C SER A 867 5.53 -22.23 27.62
N VAL A 868 6.39 -22.07 26.61
CA VAL A 868 6.90 -23.17 25.77
C VAL A 868 7.51 -24.27 26.61
N SER A 869 8.38 -23.89 27.55
CA SER A 869 9.05 -24.88 28.46
C SER A 869 8.06 -25.62 29.34
N GLN A 870 7.03 -24.95 29.85
CA GLN A 870 5.98 -25.56 30.67
C GLN A 870 5.10 -26.50 29.84
N ASP A 871 4.63 -26.10 28.69
CA ASP A 871 3.75 -26.89 27.83
C ASP A 871 4.48 -28.15 27.35
N MET A 872 5.71 -28.04 26.90
CA MET A 872 6.53 -29.18 26.49
C MET A 872 6.83 -30.12 27.67
N SER A 873 7.03 -29.59 28.87
CA SER A 873 7.22 -30.41 30.08
C SER A 873 5.95 -31.14 30.48
N GLN A 874 4.78 -30.53 30.40
CA GLN A 874 3.48 -31.14 30.65
C GLN A 874 3.21 -32.28 29.67
N LEU A 875 3.47 -32.06 28.39
CA LEU A 875 3.30 -33.06 27.33
C LEU A 875 4.22 -34.28 27.55
N THR A 876 5.44 -34.06 28.03
CA THR A 876 6.42 -35.15 28.30
C THR A 876 6.19 -35.85 29.63
N GLY A 877 5.63 -35.16 30.64
CA GLY A 877 5.43 -35.71 31.99
C GLY A 877 4.11 -36.46 32.20
N GLY A 878 3.20 -36.42 31.22
CA GLY A 878 1.91 -37.12 31.23
C GLY A 878 1.96 -38.58 30.77
N ASN A 879 3.12 -39.17 30.57
CA ASN A 879 3.30 -40.57 30.19
C ASN A 879 3.81 -41.39 31.38
#